data_cc6b840182542afd5b01701c4fdcea2d
#
_entry.id   cc6b840182542afd5b01701c4fdcea2d
#
_cell.length_a   1.000
_cell.length_b   1.000
_cell.length_c   1.000
_cell.angle_alpha   90.00
_cell.angle_beta   90.00
_cell.angle_gamma   90.00
#
_symmetry.space_group_name_H-M   'P 1'
#
loop_
_entity.id
_entity.type
_entity.pdbx_description
1 polymer ?
#
loop_
_entity_poly.entity_id
_entity_poly.type
_entity_poly.pdbx_seq_one_letter_code
_entity_poly.pdbx_strand_id
1 'polypeptide(L)'
;MKSIFTLFILLFVSTSFAQDGSHNWTVQMWAEVNEDPATITLKWLPNAIGGETYFIWKKEKGTVGWGTSVGSVSAGGALEWTDTNVVIGRSYEYMNQLRTGGAVNAWSYINSGIETTLNPNKGDLLLLVDERHADALSTELDMLEYDMYTDGWMVTKLIVDSTSTPPEVKDLILEQYAALDNLVGLYLLGHVAVPYSGNLYPDYLYYHRGAWPADLYYADMYGEWTDTDVTIETAIDPRNDNIPGDGKFDQSVIPSQVTLQMSRVDFYNLSAFDESEEDLLRNYLNKAHEFKMAEYIPTDGGLFDQGDLEYSLEGFSQNAIRNFTAFFGPDEVHEDDYWTTLNGGSDYLWSFGSGDGTYSLANGINGGSALTTNHIADGFNESTFTMLYGNNFGDWDTPNNLLRASIAGGRTLACAWVGRPNFHYQHMALGENIGYSAQVSQDLYSDYFSLTIGGGAVITYEGVHVAQLGDPTIRMYYVAPPGVVAAATEAENTMINWGASTDPFVDGYNVYRRVEGGLWAKVNDEIITETSCTDVSVPEAGVYTYMVKAVKLKENASGSFYNESHGREATVEFFSGVVEQAPVTFNVYPNPSSGSFQVNSSQIINALRIYAADGQLVYQAQPQLMQVEVNISTLSSGVYMLEMDVNDETITERLVVQ
;
A
#
# COMPACT_ATOMS: atom_id res chain seq x y z
N MET A 1 11.51 3.59 63.31
CA MET A 1 11.91 3.49 61.90
C MET A 1 11.04 4.47 61.12
N LYS A 2 11.60 5.63 60.75
CA LYS A 2 10.90 6.67 59.98
C LYS A 2 11.28 6.46 58.52
N SER A 3 10.30 6.08 57.69
CA SER A 3 10.45 6.00 56.22
C SER A 3 10.44 7.42 55.67
N ILE A 4 11.53 7.81 55.02
CA ILE A 4 11.63 9.05 54.23
C ILE A 4 11.14 8.72 52.83
N PHE A 5 10.00 9.29 52.45
CA PHE A 5 9.53 9.30 51.04
C PHE A 5 10.25 10.45 50.32
N THR A 6 11.15 10.11 49.41
CA THR A 6 11.81 11.07 48.54
C THR A 6 10.89 11.28 47.34
N LEU A 7 10.25 12.46 47.28
CA LEU A 7 9.45 12.92 46.16
C LEU A 7 10.41 13.38 45.05
N PHE A 8 10.52 12.61 43.95
CA PHE A 8 11.19 13.05 42.74
C PHE A 8 10.23 13.98 41.99
N ILE A 9 10.49 15.30 42.04
CA ILE A 9 9.85 16.27 41.15
C ILE A 9 10.63 16.20 39.82
N LEU A 10 10.05 15.58 38.80
CA LEU A 10 10.49 15.73 37.43
C LEU A 10 10.13 17.17 37.00
N LEU A 11 11.13 18.04 36.92
CA LEU A 11 11.01 19.30 36.19
C LEU A 11 10.99 18.94 34.70
N PHE A 12 9.80 18.98 34.09
CA PHE A 12 9.69 19.14 32.66
C PHE A 12 10.16 20.55 32.30
N VAL A 13 11.39 20.67 31.82
CA VAL A 13 11.83 21.88 31.12
C VAL A 13 11.17 21.78 29.74
N SER A 14 10.01 22.37 29.57
CA SER A 14 9.47 22.67 28.25
C SER A 14 10.39 23.73 27.62
N THR A 15 11.34 23.27 26.79
CA THR A 15 11.95 24.15 25.80
C THR A 15 10.85 24.45 24.81
N SER A 16 10.22 25.63 24.92
CA SER A 16 9.40 26.15 23.83
C SER A 16 10.35 26.51 22.71
N PHE A 17 10.58 25.54 21.80
CA PHE A 17 11.02 25.88 20.46
C PHE A 17 9.89 26.71 19.85
N ALA A 18 10.21 27.80 19.19
CA ALA A 18 9.26 28.45 18.32
C ALA A 18 8.86 27.42 17.28
N GLN A 19 7.60 26.93 17.36
CA GLN A 19 7.07 26.04 16.35
C GLN A 19 7.15 26.77 15.00
N ASP A 20 7.66 26.09 13.99
CA ASP A 20 7.77 26.62 12.64
C ASP A 20 6.40 26.82 11.98
N GLY A 21 6.40 27.36 10.76
CA GLY A 21 5.17 27.62 10.01
C GLY A 21 4.32 26.37 9.78
N SER A 22 4.94 25.20 9.59
CA SER A 22 4.26 23.93 9.31
C SER A 22 3.43 23.43 10.50
N HIS A 23 3.98 23.47 11.71
CA HIS A 23 3.23 23.16 12.93
C HIS A 23 2.07 24.13 13.16
N ASN A 24 2.26 25.40 12.83
CA ASN A 24 1.23 26.43 13.00
C ASN A 24 0.00 26.17 12.14
N TRP A 25 0.15 25.63 10.95
CA TRP A 25 -0.95 25.31 10.03
C TRP A 25 -1.61 23.95 10.29
N THR A 26 -1.09 23.17 11.25
CA THR A 26 -1.51 21.78 11.51
C THR A 26 -2.19 21.67 12.87
N VAL A 27 -3.38 21.06 12.91
CA VAL A 27 -3.92 20.46 14.12
C VAL A 27 -3.35 19.06 14.24
N GLN A 28 -2.35 18.87 15.09
CA GLN A 28 -1.71 17.55 15.31
C GLN A 28 -2.68 16.67 16.08
N MET A 29 -3.47 15.86 15.35
CA MET A 29 -4.64 15.14 15.87
C MET A 29 -4.46 13.63 15.76
N TRP A 30 -4.87 12.93 16.81
CA TRP A 30 -4.95 11.46 16.86
C TRP A 30 -6.26 11.03 17.52
N ALA A 31 -6.55 9.73 17.51
CA ALA A 31 -7.73 9.14 18.11
C ALA A 31 -7.37 8.08 19.15
N GLU A 32 -8.16 8.03 20.22
CA GLU A 32 -8.23 6.88 21.14
C GLU A 32 -9.62 6.26 21.04
N VAL A 33 -9.70 4.96 20.95
CA VAL A 33 -10.95 4.23 20.78
C VAL A 33 -11.26 3.34 21.98
N ASN A 34 -12.54 3.15 22.23
CA ASN A 34 -13.04 2.23 23.26
C ASN A 34 -14.22 1.41 22.70
N GLU A 35 -14.29 0.14 23.06
CA GLU A 35 -15.30 -0.80 22.54
C GLU A 35 -16.59 -0.79 23.37
N ASP A 36 -16.48 -0.66 24.68
CA ASP A 36 -17.65 -0.71 25.58
C ASP A 36 -17.60 0.39 26.67
N PRO A 37 -18.40 1.46 26.55
CA PRO A 37 -19.25 1.77 25.37
C PRO A 37 -18.40 2.18 24.15
N ALA A 38 -18.87 1.88 22.94
CA ALA A 38 -18.20 2.25 21.71
C ALA A 38 -18.04 3.77 21.60
N THR A 39 -16.81 4.25 21.59
CA THR A 39 -16.47 5.68 21.47
C THR A 39 -15.18 5.90 20.69
N ILE A 40 -15.11 7.03 19.99
CA ILE A 40 -13.88 7.57 19.39
C ILE A 40 -13.60 8.91 20.04
N THR A 41 -12.47 9.05 20.72
CA THR A 41 -12.02 10.31 21.33
C THR A 41 -10.89 10.89 20.48
N LEU A 42 -11.19 11.98 19.79
CA LEU A 42 -10.18 12.76 19.07
C LEU A 42 -9.43 13.61 20.09
N LYS A 43 -8.10 13.60 20.01
CA LYS A 43 -7.21 14.42 20.81
C LYS A 43 -6.25 15.18 19.90
N TRP A 44 -5.75 16.32 20.36
CA TRP A 44 -4.79 17.11 19.59
C TRP A 44 -3.88 17.95 20.49
N LEU A 45 -2.73 18.34 19.95
CA LEU A 45 -1.81 19.22 20.65
C LEU A 45 -2.26 20.69 20.59
N PRO A 46 -1.86 21.53 21.58
CA PRO A 46 -2.07 22.98 21.52
C PRO A 46 -1.36 23.56 20.30
N ASN A 47 -2.06 24.43 19.55
CA ASN A 47 -1.50 25.07 18.37
C ASN A 47 -0.89 26.43 18.74
N ALA A 48 0.35 26.70 18.33
CA ALA A 48 1.10 27.90 18.72
C ALA A 48 0.61 29.18 18.02
N ILE A 49 0.00 29.07 16.81
CA ILE A 49 -0.57 30.26 16.13
C ILE A 49 -1.72 30.86 16.93
N GLY A 50 -2.32 30.07 17.83
CA GLY A 50 -3.50 30.45 18.58
C GLY A 50 -4.77 30.38 17.73
N GLY A 51 -5.91 30.56 18.40
CA GLY A 51 -7.23 30.51 17.83
C GLY A 51 -8.26 30.56 18.93
N GLU A 52 -9.55 30.64 18.55
CA GLU A 52 -10.65 30.76 19.53
C GLU A 52 -11.31 29.41 19.78
N THR A 53 -11.57 28.66 18.70
CA THR A 53 -12.40 27.46 18.78
C THR A 53 -11.97 26.42 17.73
N TYR A 54 -11.87 25.19 18.16
CA TYR A 54 -11.79 24.01 17.30
C TYR A 54 -13.21 23.59 16.92
N PHE A 55 -13.46 23.35 15.64
CA PHE A 55 -14.71 22.81 15.12
C PHE A 55 -14.43 21.44 14.53
N ILE A 56 -15.30 20.48 14.84
CA ILE A 56 -15.17 19.08 14.41
C ILE A 56 -16.31 18.74 13.45
N TRP A 57 -15.97 18.15 12.31
CA TRP A 57 -16.91 17.55 11.37
C TRP A 57 -16.69 16.06 11.31
N LYS A 58 -17.72 15.33 10.91
CA LYS A 58 -17.72 13.89 10.72
C LYS A 58 -18.45 13.53 9.45
N LYS A 59 -17.94 12.53 8.71
CA LYS A 59 -18.64 11.85 7.63
C LYS A 59 -18.30 10.35 7.65
N GLU A 60 -19.13 9.51 7.02
CA GLU A 60 -18.72 8.13 6.75
C GLU A 60 -17.67 8.15 5.63
N LYS A 61 -16.69 7.25 5.72
CA LYS A 61 -15.64 7.12 4.72
C LYS A 61 -16.25 6.95 3.32
N GLY A 62 -15.68 7.66 2.34
CA GLY A 62 -16.12 7.61 0.94
C GLY A 62 -17.39 8.41 0.63
N THR A 63 -17.99 9.12 1.60
CA THR A 63 -19.12 10.02 1.32
C THR A 63 -18.61 11.42 0.97
N VAL A 64 -19.34 12.13 0.10
CA VAL A 64 -19.02 13.49 -0.34
C VAL A 64 -19.67 14.50 0.61
N GLY A 65 -18.91 15.57 0.95
CA GLY A 65 -19.38 16.69 1.75
C GLY A 65 -19.38 16.44 3.26
N TRP A 66 -18.92 17.41 4.00
CA TRP A 66 -18.79 17.33 5.47
C TRP A 66 -20.08 17.68 6.25
N GLY A 67 -21.07 18.23 5.60
CA GLY A 67 -22.29 18.68 6.26
C GLY A 67 -22.05 19.78 7.30
N THR A 68 -22.72 19.68 8.45
CA THR A 68 -22.54 20.61 9.58
C THR A 68 -21.56 20.06 10.60
N SER A 69 -20.88 20.95 11.35
CA SER A 69 -20.00 20.50 12.43
C SER A 69 -20.79 19.72 13.50
N VAL A 70 -20.19 18.63 13.96
CA VAL A 70 -20.75 17.73 14.99
C VAL A 70 -20.30 18.11 16.40
N GLY A 71 -19.29 18.97 16.53
CA GLY A 71 -18.77 19.40 17.82
C GLY A 71 -17.91 20.65 17.72
N SER A 72 -17.67 21.27 18.88
CA SER A 72 -16.71 22.36 19.00
C SER A 72 -16.08 22.37 20.39
N VAL A 73 -14.82 22.80 20.47
CA VAL A 73 -14.03 22.89 21.70
C VAL A 73 -13.31 24.23 21.73
N SER A 74 -13.42 24.98 22.84
CA SER A 74 -12.66 26.20 23.02
C SER A 74 -11.15 25.90 23.03
N ALA A 75 -10.35 26.72 22.38
CA ALA A 75 -8.90 26.54 22.34
C ALA A 75 -8.22 26.62 23.73
N GLY A 76 -8.87 27.23 24.71
CA GLY A 76 -8.43 27.22 26.12
C GLY A 76 -9.01 26.08 26.97
N GLY A 77 -9.79 25.17 26.38
CA GLY A 77 -10.41 24.02 27.05
C GLY A 77 -9.55 22.75 27.01
N ALA A 78 -10.19 21.63 27.35
CA ALA A 78 -9.58 20.31 27.10
C ALA A 78 -9.47 20.10 25.59
N LEU A 79 -8.28 19.74 25.12
CA LEU A 79 -7.99 19.55 23.68
C LEU A 79 -8.39 18.14 23.23
N GLU A 80 -9.64 17.79 23.48
CA GLU A 80 -10.24 16.52 23.09
C GLU A 80 -11.74 16.68 22.82
N TRP A 81 -12.26 15.77 22.02
CA TRP A 81 -13.69 15.64 21.76
C TRP A 81 -14.05 14.18 21.52
N THR A 82 -15.11 13.68 22.17
CA THR A 82 -15.52 12.29 22.10
C THR A 82 -16.79 12.12 21.28
N ASP A 83 -16.73 11.26 20.27
CA ASP A 83 -17.88 10.78 19.52
C ASP A 83 -18.43 9.50 20.18
N THR A 84 -19.67 9.58 20.64
CA THR A 84 -20.41 8.44 21.22
C THR A 84 -21.42 7.83 20.23
N ASN A 85 -21.49 8.37 19.01
CA ASN A 85 -22.36 7.88 17.94
C ASN A 85 -21.53 7.15 16.86
N VAL A 86 -20.89 6.07 17.27
CA VAL A 86 -20.02 5.23 16.42
C VAL A 86 -20.46 3.77 16.53
N VAL A 87 -20.15 3.00 15.49
CA VAL A 87 -20.45 1.57 15.39
C VAL A 87 -19.15 0.80 15.19
N ILE A 88 -18.92 -0.23 15.99
CA ILE A 88 -17.79 -1.15 15.80
C ILE A 88 -17.85 -1.74 14.39
N GLY A 89 -16.68 -1.87 13.74
CA GLY A 89 -16.55 -2.34 12.37
C GLY A 89 -16.75 -1.26 11.30
N ARG A 90 -17.08 0.00 11.69
CA ARG A 90 -17.20 1.12 10.74
C ARG A 90 -16.10 2.15 10.94
N SER A 91 -15.61 2.72 9.84
CA SER A 91 -14.68 3.85 9.87
C SER A 91 -15.38 5.14 9.49
N TYR A 92 -14.91 6.22 10.11
CA TYR A 92 -15.42 7.57 9.95
C TYR A 92 -14.26 8.52 9.66
N GLU A 93 -14.49 9.47 8.78
CA GLU A 93 -13.56 10.58 8.59
C GLU A 93 -13.97 11.74 9.50
N TYR A 94 -12.96 12.33 10.14
CA TYR A 94 -13.12 13.55 10.93
C TYR A 94 -12.21 14.64 10.38
N MET A 95 -12.74 15.86 10.35
CA MET A 95 -12.00 17.10 10.09
C MET A 95 -12.03 17.95 11.37
N ASN A 96 -10.88 18.46 11.78
CA ASN A 96 -10.76 19.40 12.88
C ASN A 96 -10.14 20.70 12.38
N GLN A 97 -10.80 21.83 12.60
CA GLN A 97 -10.33 23.17 12.21
C GLN A 97 -10.28 24.09 13.39
N LEU A 98 -9.11 24.66 13.66
CA LEU A 98 -8.95 25.79 14.58
C LEU A 98 -9.32 27.07 13.84
N ARG A 99 -10.23 27.87 14.43
CA ARG A 99 -10.73 29.08 13.80
C ARG A 99 -10.67 30.30 14.76
N THR A 100 -10.52 31.48 14.15
CA THR A 100 -10.69 32.79 14.79
C THR A 100 -11.70 33.58 13.98
N GLY A 101 -12.82 33.96 14.58
CA GLY A 101 -13.85 34.78 13.94
C GLY A 101 -14.39 34.22 12.61
N GLY A 102 -14.19 32.94 12.30
CA GLY A 102 -14.59 32.30 11.05
C GLY A 102 -13.44 31.99 10.08
N ALA A 103 -12.28 32.62 10.24
CA ALA A 103 -11.07 32.26 9.48
C ALA A 103 -10.47 30.96 10.02
N VAL A 104 -10.03 30.09 9.10
CA VAL A 104 -9.32 28.82 9.44
C VAL A 104 -7.85 29.17 9.70
N ASN A 105 -7.37 28.86 10.89
CA ASN A 105 -5.97 29.06 11.29
C ASN A 105 -5.13 27.80 11.11
N ALA A 106 -5.69 26.64 11.48
CA ALA A 106 -5.05 25.34 11.32
C ALA A 106 -6.12 24.25 11.11
N TRP A 107 -5.75 23.13 10.51
CA TRP A 107 -6.68 22.03 10.29
C TRP A 107 -5.98 20.66 10.27
N SER A 108 -6.75 19.60 10.40
CA SER A 108 -6.33 18.23 10.17
C SER A 108 -7.49 17.34 9.78
N TYR A 109 -7.14 16.14 9.30
CA TYR A 109 -8.05 15.06 8.98
C TYR A 109 -7.56 13.76 9.60
N ILE A 110 -8.49 12.91 9.99
CA ILE A 110 -8.22 11.55 10.45
C ILE A 110 -9.32 10.63 9.98
N ASN A 111 -8.96 9.41 9.58
CA ASN A 111 -9.91 8.33 9.37
C ASN A 111 -9.80 7.41 10.59
N SER A 112 -10.86 7.31 11.40
CA SER A 112 -10.84 6.57 12.65
C SER A 112 -11.97 5.53 12.72
N GLY A 113 -11.72 4.43 13.41
CA GLY A 113 -12.68 3.34 13.57
C GLY A 113 -12.25 2.37 14.68
N ILE A 114 -13.19 1.52 15.06
CA ILE A 114 -13.03 0.49 16.09
C ILE A 114 -13.19 -0.87 15.42
N GLU A 115 -12.15 -1.71 15.45
CA GLU A 115 -12.15 -3.07 14.90
C GLU A 115 -12.70 -3.13 13.45
N THR A 116 -12.28 -2.17 12.62
CA THR A 116 -12.69 -2.18 11.21
C THR A 116 -12.07 -3.36 10.46
N THR A 117 -12.67 -3.78 9.36
CA THR A 117 -12.20 -4.92 8.57
C THR A 117 -11.81 -4.49 7.17
N LEU A 118 -10.86 -5.20 6.57
CA LEU A 118 -10.48 -4.99 5.18
C LEU A 118 -11.55 -5.61 4.26
N ASN A 119 -11.72 -4.98 3.07
CA ASN A 119 -12.57 -5.56 2.03
C ASN A 119 -11.83 -6.68 1.30
N PRO A 120 -12.33 -7.93 1.31
CA PRO A 120 -11.70 -9.04 0.59
C PRO A 120 -11.88 -8.95 -0.94
N ASN A 121 -12.74 -8.05 -1.44
CA ASN A 121 -13.03 -7.84 -2.85
C ASN A 121 -12.75 -6.38 -3.20
N LYS A 122 -11.52 -6.09 -3.63
CA LYS A 122 -11.05 -4.72 -3.86
C LYS A 122 -11.50 -4.13 -5.19
N GLY A 123 -11.90 -4.97 -6.14
CA GLY A 123 -12.30 -4.62 -7.50
C GLY A 123 -11.31 -5.09 -8.55
N ASP A 124 -11.55 -4.68 -9.79
CA ASP A 124 -10.67 -5.01 -10.92
C ASP A 124 -9.52 -4.00 -10.97
N LEU A 125 -8.33 -4.51 -11.29
CA LEU A 125 -7.11 -3.72 -11.49
C LEU A 125 -6.53 -4.04 -12.87
N LEU A 126 -6.27 -3.00 -13.64
CA LEU A 126 -5.57 -3.10 -14.92
C LEU A 126 -4.07 -2.88 -14.69
N LEU A 127 -3.26 -3.90 -14.97
CA LEU A 127 -1.80 -3.83 -14.96
C LEU A 127 -1.30 -3.66 -16.40
N LEU A 128 -0.78 -2.49 -16.72
CA LEU A 128 -0.15 -2.20 -18.01
C LEU A 128 1.37 -2.33 -17.89
N VAL A 129 1.95 -3.26 -18.64
CA VAL A 129 3.38 -3.56 -18.61
C VAL A 129 4.02 -3.16 -19.94
N ASP A 130 5.10 -2.39 -19.86
CA ASP A 130 5.94 -2.07 -21.01
C ASP A 130 6.49 -3.35 -21.64
N GLU A 131 6.29 -3.55 -22.95
CA GLU A 131 6.70 -4.75 -23.68
C GLU A 131 8.18 -5.07 -23.57
N ARG A 132 9.04 -4.02 -23.41
CA ARG A 132 10.50 -4.18 -23.32
C ARG A 132 10.93 -5.04 -22.13
N HIS A 133 10.10 -5.10 -21.08
CA HIS A 133 10.42 -5.77 -19.83
C HIS A 133 9.57 -7.02 -19.56
N ALA A 134 8.47 -7.21 -20.31
CA ALA A 134 7.46 -8.24 -20.02
C ALA A 134 8.02 -9.66 -19.99
N ASP A 135 8.85 -10.03 -20.97
CA ASP A 135 9.43 -11.38 -21.05
C ASP A 135 10.51 -11.60 -19.97
N ALA A 136 11.35 -10.60 -19.75
CA ALA A 136 12.49 -10.70 -18.83
C ALA A 136 12.06 -10.68 -17.34
N LEU A 137 10.91 -10.09 -17.03
CA LEU A 137 10.34 -10.01 -15.70
C LEU A 137 9.14 -10.96 -15.49
N SER A 138 8.96 -11.96 -16.35
CA SER A 138 7.78 -12.84 -16.31
C SER A 138 7.57 -13.48 -14.94
N THR A 139 8.64 -13.92 -14.26
CA THR A 139 8.55 -14.52 -12.91
C THR A 139 8.08 -13.51 -11.86
N GLU A 140 8.65 -12.31 -11.88
CA GLU A 140 8.30 -11.25 -10.92
C GLU A 140 6.90 -10.68 -11.21
N LEU A 141 6.46 -10.68 -12.48
CA LEU A 141 5.11 -10.30 -12.87
C LEU A 141 4.08 -11.33 -12.41
N ASP A 142 4.35 -12.63 -12.56
CA ASP A 142 3.48 -13.69 -12.05
C ASP A 142 3.35 -13.61 -10.51
N MET A 143 4.45 -13.32 -9.82
CA MET A 143 4.47 -13.08 -8.38
C MET A 143 3.64 -11.84 -8.00
N LEU A 144 3.80 -10.73 -8.72
CA LEU A 144 3.03 -9.49 -8.50
C LEU A 144 1.52 -9.71 -8.70
N GLU A 145 1.14 -10.40 -9.79
CA GLU A 145 -0.27 -10.73 -10.06
C GLU A 145 -0.85 -11.61 -8.94
N TYR A 146 -0.08 -12.61 -8.48
CA TYR A 146 -0.51 -13.47 -7.38
C TYR A 146 -0.64 -12.71 -6.06
N ASP A 147 0.28 -11.79 -5.74
CA ASP A 147 0.19 -10.94 -4.55
C ASP A 147 -1.08 -10.08 -4.59
N MET A 148 -1.33 -9.40 -5.71
CA MET A 148 -2.54 -8.58 -5.86
C MET A 148 -3.81 -9.42 -5.75
N TYR A 149 -3.84 -10.58 -6.43
CA TYR A 149 -4.96 -11.50 -6.38
C TYR A 149 -5.26 -12.00 -4.96
N THR A 150 -4.24 -12.40 -4.20
CA THR A 150 -4.41 -12.89 -2.83
C THR A 150 -4.70 -11.78 -1.82
N ASP A 151 -4.45 -10.51 -2.17
CA ASP A 151 -4.93 -9.34 -1.40
C ASP A 151 -6.40 -9.00 -1.70
N GLY A 152 -6.97 -9.49 -2.82
CA GLY A 152 -8.39 -9.35 -3.16
C GLY A 152 -8.66 -8.57 -4.45
N TRP A 153 -7.64 -8.30 -5.28
CA TRP A 153 -7.79 -7.68 -6.58
C TRP A 153 -8.09 -8.72 -7.67
N MET A 154 -8.91 -8.35 -8.65
CA MET A 154 -9.06 -9.09 -9.90
C MET A 154 -8.17 -8.42 -10.95
N VAL A 155 -7.06 -9.08 -11.30
CA VAL A 155 -6.01 -8.46 -12.14
C VAL A 155 -6.23 -8.80 -13.61
N THR A 156 -6.21 -7.78 -14.47
CA THR A 156 -6.09 -7.92 -15.93
C THR A 156 -4.75 -7.32 -16.35
N LYS A 157 -3.83 -8.16 -16.84
CA LYS A 157 -2.53 -7.71 -17.36
C LYS A 157 -2.58 -7.52 -18.86
N LEU A 158 -2.12 -6.37 -19.35
CA LEU A 158 -1.89 -6.10 -20.76
C LEU A 158 -0.44 -5.64 -20.98
N ILE A 159 0.13 -6.13 -22.08
CA ILE A 159 1.45 -5.68 -22.55
C ILE A 159 1.23 -4.53 -23.51
N VAL A 160 1.92 -3.41 -23.26
CA VAL A 160 1.81 -2.18 -24.04
C VAL A 160 3.03 -2.04 -24.95
N ASP A 161 2.79 -1.81 -26.22
CA ASP A 161 3.84 -1.51 -27.21
C ASP A 161 4.57 -0.23 -26.80
N SER A 162 5.89 -0.29 -26.71
CA SER A 162 6.77 0.84 -26.30
C SER A 162 6.71 2.05 -27.23
N THR A 163 6.11 1.91 -28.41
CA THR A 163 5.90 3.00 -29.39
C THR A 163 4.49 3.60 -29.32
N SER A 164 3.61 3.06 -28.47
CA SER A 164 2.25 3.60 -28.28
C SER A 164 2.28 5.04 -27.80
N THR A 165 1.36 5.83 -28.32
CA THR A 165 1.14 7.21 -27.87
C THR A 165 0.20 7.24 -26.66
N PRO A 166 0.17 8.32 -25.86
CA PRO A 166 -0.77 8.44 -24.75
C PRO A 166 -2.25 8.23 -25.14
N PRO A 167 -2.78 8.74 -26.27
CA PRO A 167 -4.14 8.43 -26.68
C PRO A 167 -4.37 6.94 -26.97
N GLU A 168 -3.43 6.23 -27.60
CA GLU A 168 -3.54 4.81 -27.88
C GLU A 168 -3.57 3.97 -26.60
N VAL A 169 -2.74 4.31 -25.60
CA VAL A 169 -2.79 3.68 -24.27
C VAL A 169 -4.13 3.99 -23.58
N LYS A 170 -4.64 5.22 -23.71
CA LYS A 170 -5.94 5.60 -23.15
C LYS A 170 -7.08 4.79 -23.77
N ASP A 171 -7.04 4.56 -25.08
CA ASP A 171 -8.05 3.73 -25.77
C ASP A 171 -8.07 2.29 -25.22
N LEU A 172 -6.90 1.69 -24.95
CA LEU A 172 -6.81 0.39 -24.29
C LEU A 172 -7.44 0.40 -22.88
N ILE A 173 -7.18 1.44 -22.10
CA ILE A 173 -7.77 1.59 -20.76
C ILE A 173 -9.30 1.74 -20.86
N LEU A 174 -9.80 2.56 -21.76
CA LEU A 174 -11.24 2.75 -21.97
C LEU A 174 -11.95 1.49 -22.45
N GLU A 175 -11.29 0.67 -23.29
CA GLU A 175 -11.81 -0.63 -23.71
C GLU A 175 -11.97 -1.56 -22.48
N GLN A 176 -10.98 -1.64 -21.62
CA GLN A 176 -11.05 -2.45 -20.40
C GLN A 176 -12.06 -1.88 -19.38
N TYR A 177 -12.13 -0.55 -19.26
CA TYR A 177 -13.13 0.10 -18.39
C TYR A 177 -14.57 -0.20 -18.82
N ALA A 178 -14.80 -0.34 -20.12
CA ALA A 178 -16.10 -0.73 -20.65
C ALA A 178 -16.39 -2.25 -20.54
N ALA A 179 -15.36 -3.08 -20.46
CA ALA A 179 -15.47 -4.54 -20.43
C ALA A 179 -15.57 -5.12 -19.01
N LEU A 180 -14.96 -4.45 -18.03
CA LEU A 180 -14.89 -4.88 -16.63
C LEU A 180 -15.96 -4.13 -15.81
N ASP A 181 -16.71 -4.85 -14.99
CA ASP A 181 -17.84 -4.27 -14.26
C ASP A 181 -17.41 -3.34 -13.11
N ASN A 182 -16.18 -3.53 -12.58
CA ASN A 182 -15.69 -2.82 -11.39
C ASN A 182 -14.19 -2.48 -11.51
N LEU A 183 -13.75 -1.93 -12.64
CA LEU A 183 -12.37 -1.45 -12.80
C LEU A 183 -12.17 -0.19 -11.95
N VAL A 184 -11.36 -0.31 -10.89
CA VAL A 184 -11.07 0.76 -9.93
C VAL A 184 -9.57 1.05 -9.78
N GLY A 185 -8.70 0.15 -10.27
CA GLY A 185 -7.25 0.27 -10.15
C GLY A 185 -6.53 0.29 -11.50
N LEU A 186 -5.46 1.07 -11.60
CA LEU A 186 -4.56 1.14 -12.75
C LEU A 186 -3.11 1.18 -12.28
N TYR A 187 -2.31 0.22 -12.72
CA TYR A 187 -0.90 0.15 -12.41
C TYR A 187 -0.07 0.16 -13.70
N LEU A 188 0.80 1.15 -13.87
CA LEU A 188 1.71 1.28 -15.00
C LEU A 188 3.11 0.79 -14.59
N LEU A 189 3.64 -0.22 -15.25
CA LEU A 189 4.97 -0.80 -14.99
C LEU A 189 5.88 -0.66 -16.20
N GLY A 190 7.03 -0.01 -16.00
CA GLY A 190 7.95 0.40 -17.05
C GLY A 190 7.58 1.75 -17.65
N HIS A 191 8.27 2.12 -18.73
CA HIS A 191 8.10 3.41 -19.39
C HIS A 191 6.93 3.39 -20.40
N VAL A 192 5.72 3.09 -19.87
CA VAL A 192 4.47 3.27 -20.63
C VAL A 192 4.33 4.74 -21.00
N ALA A 193 3.87 5.06 -22.21
CA ALA A 193 3.79 6.41 -22.74
C ALA A 193 3.38 7.45 -21.68
N VAL A 194 4.13 8.55 -21.61
CA VAL A 194 3.91 9.59 -20.60
C VAL A 194 3.08 10.72 -21.19
N PRO A 195 1.85 10.96 -20.71
CA PRO A 195 1.06 12.12 -21.09
C PRO A 195 1.62 13.38 -20.46
N TYR A 196 1.68 14.46 -21.22
CA TYR A 196 2.03 15.81 -20.73
C TYR A 196 0.83 16.71 -20.86
N SER A 197 0.64 17.64 -19.93
CA SER A 197 -0.51 18.54 -19.98
C SER A 197 -0.27 19.89 -19.33
N GLY A 198 -1.03 20.88 -19.79
CA GLY A 198 -1.21 22.17 -19.17
C GLY A 198 -0.11 23.18 -19.40
N ASN A 199 -0.22 24.27 -18.65
CA ASN A 199 0.77 25.30 -18.49
C ASN A 199 0.94 25.54 -16.99
N LEU A 200 1.64 24.62 -16.36
CA LEU A 200 1.75 24.50 -14.92
C LEU A 200 2.99 25.26 -14.42
N TYR A 201 2.91 25.80 -13.22
CA TYR A 201 4.01 26.30 -12.43
C TYR A 201 3.73 25.90 -10.97
N PRO A 202 3.87 24.59 -10.69
CA PRO A 202 3.31 23.99 -9.50
C PRO A 202 3.93 24.47 -8.18
N ASP A 203 5.17 24.94 -8.23
CA ASP A 203 5.88 25.58 -7.11
C ASP A 203 5.67 27.11 -7.04
N TYR A 204 4.79 27.65 -7.89
CA TYR A 204 4.49 29.08 -8.01
C TYR A 204 5.64 29.95 -8.57
N LEU A 205 6.68 29.34 -9.11
CA LEU A 205 7.79 30.04 -9.73
C LEU A 205 7.57 30.15 -11.24
N TYR A 206 7.41 31.38 -11.74
CA TYR A 206 7.06 31.65 -13.13
C TYR A 206 7.98 30.99 -14.15
N TYR A 207 9.25 30.78 -13.81
CA TYR A 207 10.23 30.16 -14.69
C TYR A 207 10.18 28.63 -14.70
N HIS A 208 9.34 28.00 -13.89
CA HIS A 208 9.04 26.54 -13.95
C HIS A 208 7.78 26.21 -14.75
N ARG A 209 7.26 27.17 -15.50
CA ARG A 209 6.03 27.00 -16.30
C ARG A 209 6.23 26.04 -17.44
N GLY A 210 5.19 25.25 -17.72
CA GLY A 210 5.14 24.38 -18.89
C GLY A 210 4.15 23.22 -18.76
N ALA A 211 4.10 22.38 -19.79
CA ALA A 211 3.42 21.09 -19.73
C ALA A 211 4.30 20.09 -18.95
N TRP A 212 3.71 19.45 -17.96
CA TRP A 212 4.39 18.48 -17.13
C TRP A 212 3.76 17.09 -17.27
N PRO A 213 4.46 16.00 -16.89
CA PRO A 213 3.86 14.68 -16.82
C PRO A 213 2.56 14.67 -16.05
N ALA A 214 1.52 14.06 -16.63
CA ALA A 214 0.14 14.12 -16.16
C ALA A 214 -0.54 12.75 -16.26
N ASP A 215 -0.04 11.75 -15.54
CA ASP A 215 -0.58 10.39 -15.55
C ASP A 215 -2.08 10.33 -15.21
N LEU A 216 -2.62 11.36 -14.55
CA LEU A 216 -4.05 11.48 -14.27
C LEU A 216 -4.94 11.49 -15.53
N TYR A 217 -4.38 11.82 -16.70
CA TYR A 217 -5.02 11.58 -17.98
C TYR A 217 -5.54 10.14 -18.12
N TYR A 218 -4.76 9.16 -17.67
CA TYR A 218 -5.14 7.75 -17.73
C TYR A 218 -6.21 7.37 -16.70
N ALA A 219 -6.32 8.08 -15.60
CA ALA A 219 -7.27 7.79 -14.52
C ALA A 219 -8.60 8.54 -14.64
N ASP A 220 -8.69 9.53 -15.53
CA ASP A 220 -9.90 10.31 -15.81
C ASP A 220 -10.70 9.68 -16.95
N MET A 221 -11.77 8.94 -16.63
CA MET A 221 -12.55 8.17 -17.63
C MET A 221 -13.57 9.01 -18.40
N TYR A 222 -13.88 10.23 -17.98
CA TYR A 222 -14.98 11.01 -18.52
C TYR A 222 -14.58 12.40 -19.01
N GLY A 223 -13.37 12.86 -18.70
CA GLY A 223 -12.89 14.18 -19.06
C GLY A 223 -12.56 14.31 -20.55
N GLU A 224 -12.80 15.50 -21.07
CA GLU A 224 -12.38 15.87 -22.42
C GLU A 224 -10.97 16.50 -22.37
N TRP A 225 -10.01 15.85 -22.98
CA TRP A 225 -8.63 16.29 -23.08
C TRP A 225 -8.34 16.72 -24.51
N THR A 226 -7.86 17.95 -24.68
CA THR A 226 -7.65 18.61 -25.97
C THR A 226 -6.18 18.97 -26.17
N ASP A 227 -5.76 19.08 -27.42
CA ASP A 227 -4.46 19.58 -27.89
C ASP A 227 -4.73 20.55 -29.04
N THR A 228 -5.37 21.68 -28.73
CA THR A 228 -5.89 22.63 -29.70
C THR A 228 -5.48 24.07 -29.45
N ASP A 229 -5.06 24.40 -28.24
CA ASP A 229 -4.73 25.73 -27.77
C ASP A 229 -3.22 25.91 -27.58
N VAL A 230 -2.74 27.14 -27.80
CA VAL A 230 -1.39 27.52 -27.38
C VAL A 230 -1.41 27.84 -25.89
N THR A 231 -0.87 26.96 -25.06
CA THR A 231 -0.79 27.17 -23.62
C THR A 231 0.50 27.85 -23.21
N ILE A 232 1.63 27.46 -23.79
CA ILE A 232 2.95 28.09 -23.60
C ILE A 232 3.87 27.77 -24.77
N GLU A 233 4.58 28.81 -25.30
CA GLU A 233 5.58 28.70 -26.37
C GLU A 233 7.00 29.10 -25.89
N THR A 234 7.16 29.41 -24.61
CA THR A 234 8.39 29.99 -24.05
C THR A 234 8.70 29.40 -22.70
N ALA A 235 8.50 28.11 -22.53
CA ALA A 235 8.99 27.39 -21.35
C ALA A 235 10.53 27.47 -21.30
N ILE A 236 11.11 27.48 -20.12
CA ILE A 236 12.58 27.50 -20.00
C ILE A 236 13.21 26.23 -20.54
N ASP A 237 12.57 25.09 -20.26
CA ASP A 237 12.88 23.85 -20.97
C ASP A 237 11.93 23.74 -22.17
N PRO A 238 12.43 23.80 -23.41
CA PRO A 238 11.59 23.74 -24.62
C PRO A 238 10.76 22.44 -24.73
N ARG A 239 11.13 21.36 -24.05
CA ARG A 239 10.34 20.13 -24.01
C ARG A 239 8.98 20.36 -23.30
N ASN A 240 8.89 21.38 -22.48
CA ASN A 240 7.68 21.75 -21.73
C ASN A 240 6.85 22.82 -22.45
N ASP A 241 7.25 23.27 -23.64
CA ASP A 241 6.37 24.04 -24.52
C ASP A 241 5.13 23.19 -24.84
N ASN A 242 3.97 23.84 -24.99
CA ASN A 242 2.69 23.19 -25.27
C ASN A 242 1.95 24.02 -26.31
N ILE A 243 1.91 23.51 -27.53
CA ILE A 243 1.33 24.14 -28.72
C ILE A 243 0.42 23.14 -29.46
N PRO A 244 -0.57 23.60 -30.21
CA PRO A 244 -1.52 22.74 -30.88
C PRO A 244 -0.89 21.63 -31.73
N GLY A 245 -1.26 20.38 -31.50
CA GLY A 245 -0.82 19.24 -32.27
C GLY A 245 0.56 18.69 -31.92
N ASP A 246 1.14 19.08 -30.78
CA ASP A 246 2.43 18.57 -30.30
C ASP A 246 2.32 17.29 -29.46
N GLY A 247 1.09 16.80 -29.23
CA GLY A 247 0.78 15.60 -28.45
C GLY A 247 0.66 15.84 -26.95
N LYS A 248 0.71 17.09 -26.49
CA LYS A 248 0.48 17.48 -25.12
C LYS A 248 -0.90 18.10 -24.96
N PHE A 249 -1.54 17.84 -23.83
CA PHE A 249 -2.90 18.32 -23.59
C PHE A 249 -2.92 19.74 -23.04
N ASP A 250 -4.03 20.44 -23.28
CA ASP A 250 -4.22 21.84 -22.88
C ASP A 250 -4.55 22.01 -21.38
N GLN A 251 -5.07 20.97 -20.75
CA GLN A 251 -5.67 21.02 -19.42
C GLN A 251 -4.62 21.18 -18.32
N SER A 252 -4.74 22.23 -17.51
CA SER A 252 -3.97 22.42 -16.26
C SER A 252 -4.70 21.90 -15.03
N VAL A 253 -6.02 21.69 -15.16
CA VAL A 253 -6.92 21.14 -14.14
C VAL A 253 -7.58 19.90 -14.72
N ILE A 254 -7.79 18.87 -13.91
CA ILE A 254 -8.41 17.61 -14.32
C ILE A 254 -9.84 17.92 -14.80
N PRO A 255 -10.20 17.53 -16.03
CA PRO A 255 -11.50 17.88 -16.61
C PRO A 255 -12.71 17.23 -15.95
N SER A 256 -12.56 16.06 -15.35
CA SER A 256 -13.61 15.36 -14.62
C SER A 256 -13.08 14.67 -13.37
N GLN A 257 -13.91 13.88 -12.70
CA GLN A 257 -13.51 13.15 -11.49
C GLN A 257 -12.48 12.07 -11.82
N VAL A 258 -11.44 11.93 -10.97
CA VAL A 258 -10.47 10.83 -11.06
C VAL A 258 -11.17 9.52 -10.73
N THR A 259 -11.28 8.64 -11.71
CA THR A 259 -12.06 7.41 -11.60
C THR A 259 -11.24 6.24 -11.07
N LEU A 260 -9.94 6.15 -11.44
CA LEU A 260 -9.09 5.02 -11.11
C LEU A 260 -8.04 5.40 -10.05
N GLN A 261 -7.83 4.51 -9.11
CA GLN A 261 -6.68 4.53 -8.20
C GLN A 261 -5.44 4.16 -9.01
N MET A 262 -4.55 5.10 -9.25
CA MET A 262 -3.45 4.83 -10.15
C MET A 262 -2.09 5.18 -9.56
N SER A 263 -1.07 4.49 -10.08
CA SER A 263 0.33 4.80 -9.84
C SER A 263 1.23 4.18 -10.91
N ARG A 264 2.51 4.62 -10.94
CA ARG A 264 3.51 4.17 -11.91
C ARG A 264 4.79 3.74 -11.23
N VAL A 265 5.42 2.69 -11.76
CA VAL A 265 6.83 2.36 -11.51
C VAL A 265 7.59 2.45 -12.82
N ASP A 266 8.52 3.38 -12.90
CA ASP A 266 9.27 3.70 -14.11
C ASP A 266 10.72 4.07 -13.76
N PHE A 267 11.68 3.32 -14.27
CA PHE A 267 13.12 3.53 -14.05
C PHE A 267 13.89 3.87 -15.31
N TYR A 268 13.19 4.30 -16.36
CA TYR A 268 13.80 4.73 -17.59
C TYR A 268 14.79 5.89 -17.36
N ASN A 269 15.97 5.82 -17.98
CA ASN A 269 17.02 6.86 -17.90
C ASN A 269 17.53 7.21 -16.48
N LEU A 270 17.62 6.24 -15.57
CA LEU A 270 18.27 6.39 -14.26
C LEU A 270 19.76 6.01 -14.32
N SER A 271 20.53 6.69 -15.14
CA SER A 271 21.95 6.39 -15.38
C SER A 271 22.88 6.66 -14.18
N ALA A 272 22.36 7.19 -13.07
CA ALA A 272 23.08 7.28 -11.80
C ALA A 272 23.25 5.91 -11.13
N PHE A 273 22.38 4.94 -11.45
CA PHE A 273 22.48 3.57 -10.97
C PHE A 273 23.36 2.75 -11.92
N ASP A 274 24.15 1.84 -11.38
CA ASP A 274 24.95 0.89 -12.16
C ASP A 274 24.10 -0.23 -12.76
N GLU A 275 22.93 -0.51 -12.14
CA GLU A 275 21.97 -1.51 -12.56
C GLU A 275 21.23 -1.08 -13.84
N SER A 276 20.85 -2.07 -14.65
CA SER A 276 19.94 -1.85 -15.77
C SER A 276 18.53 -1.49 -15.32
N GLU A 277 17.74 -0.83 -16.20
CA GLU A 277 16.32 -0.55 -15.94
C GLU A 277 15.56 -1.84 -15.54
N GLU A 278 15.84 -2.95 -16.20
CA GLU A 278 15.26 -4.26 -15.91
C GLU A 278 15.62 -4.76 -14.51
N ASP A 279 16.90 -4.63 -14.10
CA ASP A 279 17.34 -5.04 -12.77
C ASP A 279 16.72 -4.16 -11.67
N LEU A 280 16.60 -2.86 -11.91
CA LEU A 280 15.91 -1.95 -10.99
C LEU A 280 14.43 -2.31 -10.83
N LEU A 281 13.73 -2.63 -11.93
CA LEU A 281 12.34 -3.10 -11.90
C LEU A 281 12.22 -4.43 -11.14
N ARG A 282 13.11 -5.39 -11.40
CA ARG A 282 13.18 -6.67 -10.68
C ARG A 282 13.39 -6.46 -9.19
N ASN A 283 14.36 -5.62 -8.81
CA ASN A 283 14.64 -5.29 -7.42
C ASN A 283 13.43 -4.64 -6.74
N TYR A 284 12.73 -3.74 -7.44
CA TYR A 284 11.53 -3.11 -6.93
C TYR A 284 10.41 -4.13 -6.67
N LEU A 285 10.13 -5.01 -7.62
CA LEU A 285 9.09 -6.04 -7.49
C LEU A 285 9.40 -7.00 -6.34
N ASN A 286 10.66 -7.40 -6.18
CA ASN A 286 11.09 -8.27 -5.09
C ASN A 286 10.93 -7.60 -3.71
N LYS A 287 11.40 -6.35 -3.53
CA LYS A 287 11.25 -5.66 -2.23
C LYS A 287 9.79 -5.35 -1.89
N ALA A 288 8.93 -5.12 -2.92
CA ALA A 288 7.51 -4.96 -2.72
C ALA A 288 6.86 -6.26 -2.25
N HIS A 289 7.25 -7.40 -2.82
CA HIS A 289 6.84 -8.73 -2.38
C HIS A 289 7.27 -9.00 -0.93
N GLU A 290 8.55 -8.80 -0.59
CA GLU A 290 9.08 -8.97 0.77
C GLU A 290 8.27 -8.18 1.80
N PHE A 291 7.93 -6.92 1.50
CA PHE A 291 7.13 -6.09 2.37
C PHE A 291 5.68 -6.60 2.50
N LYS A 292 5.04 -6.99 1.39
CA LYS A 292 3.69 -7.56 1.35
C LYS A 292 3.59 -8.89 2.12
N MET A 293 4.67 -9.68 2.13
CA MET A 293 4.77 -10.93 2.89
C MET A 293 5.16 -10.73 4.36
N ALA A 294 5.33 -9.50 4.81
CA ALA A 294 5.83 -9.13 6.14
C ALA A 294 7.20 -9.74 6.46
N GLU A 295 8.05 -9.95 5.45
CA GLU A 295 9.44 -10.37 5.63
C GLU A 295 10.32 -9.19 6.09
N TYR A 296 9.87 -7.97 5.81
CA TYR A 296 10.38 -6.72 6.35
C TYR A 296 9.24 -5.92 7.00
N ILE A 297 9.45 -5.50 8.23
CA ILE A 297 8.49 -4.68 9.01
C ILE A 297 9.24 -3.42 9.46
N PRO A 298 8.94 -2.25 8.87
CA PRO A 298 9.54 -0.98 9.27
C PRO A 298 9.02 -0.53 10.64
N THR A 299 9.76 0.38 11.26
CA THR A 299 9.35 1.05 12.49
C THR A 299 8.12 1.94 12.24
N ASP A 300 7.09 1.79 13.07
CA ASP A 300 5.92 2.69 13.08
C ASP A 300 6.36 4.11 13.49
N GLY A 301 6.52 4.98 12.50
CA GLY A 301 6.98 6.36 12.76
C GLY A 301 7.06 7.16 11.47
N GLY A 302 7.07 8.49 11.64
CA GLY A 302 7.17 9.47 10.57
C GLY A 302 8.35 10.41 10.78
N LEU A 303 9.26 10.45 9.80
CA LEU A 303 10.35 11.41 9.73
C LEU A 303 9.98 12.57 8.81
N PHE A 304 10.18 13.82 9.22
CA PHE A 304 10.09 14.94 8.29
C PHE A 304 11.30 15.88 8.40
N ASP A 305 11.69 16.43 7.26
CA ASP A 305 12.77 17.39 7.10
C ASP A 305 12.30 18.54 6.19
N GLN A 306 12.36 19.76 6.69
CA GLN A 306 11.95 20.95 5.95
C GLN A 306 13.07 21.51 5.07
N GLY A 307 14.30 21.04 5.26
CA GLY A 307 15.48 21.50 4.52
C GLY A 307 15.64 23.03 4.51
N ASP A 308 16.07 23.55 3.37
CA ASP A 308 16.26 24.98 3.17
C ASP A 308 14.96 25.74 2.80
N LEU A 309 13.79 25.05 2.73
CA LEU A 309 12.51 25.64 2.35
C LEU A 309 11.68 26.11 3.57
N GLU A 310 12.33 26.56 4.62
CA GLU A 310 11.68 27.18 5.75
C GLU A 310 11.15 28.58 5.39
N TYR A 311 10.03 28.64 4.67
CA TYR A 311 9.32 29.88 4.48
C TYR A 311 8.33 30.07 5.65
N SER A 312 8.53 31.12 6.43
CA SER A 312 7.74 31.45 7.62
C SER A 312 6.22 31.60 7.39
N LEU A 313 5.75 31.50 6.15
CA LEU A 313 4.36 31.64 5.74
C LEU A 313 3.86 30.42 4.92
N GLU A 314 4.71 29.48 4.59
CA GLU A 314 4.38 28.29 3.79
C GLU A 314 4.78 27.04 4.55
N GLY A 315 3.84 26.34 5.11
CA GLY A 315 4.10 25.13 5.85
C GLY A 315 4.21 23.92 4.93
N PHE A 316 5.32 23.72 4.21
CA PHE A 316 5.45 22.57 3.31
C PHE A 316 5.35 21.22 4.02
N SER A 317 5.98 21.06 5.17
CA SER A 317 5.90 19.85 5.98
C SER A 317 4.60 19.71 6.77
N GLN A 318 3.68 20.69 6.76
CA GLN A 318 2.38 20.57 7.40
C GLN A 318 1.63 19.30 7.00
N ASN A 319 1.78 18.89 5.74
CA ASN A 319 1.12 17.72 5.19
C ASN A 319 1.67 16.43 5.80
N ALA A 320 2.99 16.33 5.95
CA ALA A 320 3.64 15.24 6.65
C ALA A 320 3.22 15.19 8.11
N ILE A 321 3.36 16.28 8.84
CA ILE A 321 3.01 16.36 10.26
C ILE A 321 1.55 15.92 10.49
N ARG A 322 0.62 16.38 9.63
CA ARG A 322 -0.80 16.07 9.73
C ARG A 322 -1.09 14.58 9.52
N ASN A 323 -0.54 13.99 8.43
CA ASN A 323 -0.74 12.58 8.16
C ASN A 323 -0.02 11.69 9.18
N PHE A 324 1.23 12.01 9.51
CA PHE A 324 2.03 11.19 10.43
C PHE A 324 1.47 11.20 11.85
N THR A 325 0.98 12.36 12.33
CA THR A 325 0.31 12.41 13.63
C THR A 325 -0.96 11.55 13.65
N ALA A 326 -1.74 11.53 12.56
CA ALA A 326 -2.91 10.68 12.46
C ALA A 326 -2.54 9.18 12.38
N PHE A 327 -1.39 8.83 11.83
CA PHE A 327 -0.93 7.43 11.72
C PHE A 327 -0.36 6.90 13.03
N PHE A 328 0.53 7.67 13.67
CA PHE A 328 1.44 7.19 14.70
C PHE A 328 1.23 7.87 16.05
N GLY A 329 0.51 8.99 16.10
CA GLY A 329 0.49 9.88 17.27
C GLY A 329 1.66 10.86 17.26
N PRO A 330 1.58 11.92 18.08
CA PRO A 330 2.57 13.00 18.05
C PRO A 330 3.97 12.59 18.54
N ASP A 331 4.07 11.55 19.37
CA ASP A 331 5.35 11.11 19.95
C ASP A 331 6.23 10.36 18.94
N GLU A 332 5.63 9.83 17.87
CA GLU A 332 6.33 9.07 16.80
C GLU A 332 6.49 9.90 15.52
N VAL A 333 6.34 11.22 15.60
CA VAL A 333 6.60 12.16 14.50
C VAL A 333 7.87 12.93 14.81
N HIS A 334 8.91 12.67 14.02
CA HIS A 334 10.26 13.15 14.27
C HIS A 334 10.71 14.15 13.22
N GLU A 335 11.30 15.26 13.67
CA GLU A 335 11.98 16.24 12.81
C GLU A 335 13.48 15.96 12.89
N ASP A 336 14.09 15.54 11.77
CA ASP A 336 15.53 15.30 11.66
C ASP A 336 15.93 15.34 10.18
N ASP A 337 17.24 15.37 9.90
CA ASP A 337 17.76 15.38 8.54
C ASP A 337 17.35 14.10 7.77
N TYR A 338 16.71 14.30 6.63
CA TYR A 338 16.10 13.22 5.85
C TYR A 338 17.12 12.14 5.45
N TRP A 339 18.19 12.55 4.73
CA TRP A 339 19.08 11.57 4.14
C TRP A 339 20.04 10.94 5.14
N THR A 340 20.65 11.74 6.01
CA THR A 340 21.62 11.20 6.99
C THR A 340 20.97 10.27 7.99
N THR A 341 19.69 10.49 8.33
CA THR A 341 18.92 9.63 9.22
C THR A 341 18.57 8.31 8.52
N LEU A 342 17.97 8.38 7.33
CA LEU A 342 17.49 7.19 6.61
C LEU A 342 18.65 6.34 6.05
N ASN A 343 19.70 6.96 5.53
CA ASN A 343 20.89 6.24 5.07
C ASN A 343 21.79 5.79 6.23
N GLY A 344 21.54 6.30 7.44
CA GLY A 344 22.21 5.91 8.69
C GLY A 344 21.67 4.64 9.33
N GLY A 345 20.64 4.02 8.76
CA GLY A 345 20.03 2.78 9.23
C GLY A 345 18.85 2.97 10.20
N SER A 346 18.30 4.18 10.31
CA SER A 346 17.03 4.43 10.99
C SER A 346 15.91 4.19 10.00
N ASP A 347 15.11 3.15 10.21
CA ASP A 347 13.97 2.83 9.38
C ASP A 347 12.71 3.54 9.87
N TYR A 348 11.95 4.09 8.93
CA TYR A 348 10.65 4.71 9.17
C TYR A 348 9.63 4.21 8.16
N LEU A 349 8.39 4.01 8.62
CA LEU A 349 7.31 3.65 7.72
C LEU A 349 7.01 4.80 6.74
N TRP A 350 7.06 6.05 7.22
CA TRP A 350 6.86 7.24 6.41
C TRP A 350 7.99 8.27 6.56
N SER A 351 8.30 8.95 5.47
CA SER A 351 9.19 10.11 5.50
C SER A 351 8.71 11.24 4.60
N PHE A 352 9.20 12.44 4.89
CA PHE A 352 9.00 13.64 4.09
C PHE A 352 10.31 14.43 4.04
N GLY A 353 10.70 14.85 2.85
CA GLY A 353 11.84 15.74 2.66
C GLY A 353 11.48 16.89 1.72
N SER A 354 11.84 18.13 2.08
CA SER A 354 11.63 19.28 1.22
C SER A 354 12.90 20.11 1.06
N GLY A 355 13.19 20.50 -0.19
CA GLY A 355 14.34 21.32 -0.50
C GLY A 355 14.20 21.95 -1.89
N ASP A 356 14.67 23.19 -2.07
CA ASP A 356 14.77 23.72 -3.42
C ASP A 356 15.83 22.97 -4.23
N GLY A 357 15.75 22.99 -5.55
CA GLY A 357 16.73 22.24 -6.34
C GLY A 357 16.39 22.12 -7.81
N THR A 358 16.69 20.94 -8.34
CA THR A 358 16.45 20.59 -9.75
C THR A 358 15.75 19.23 -9.84
N TYR A 359 15.62 18.66 -11.05
CA TYR A 359 15.07 17.31 -11.25
C TYR A 359 15.76 16.23 -10.43
N SER A 360 17.07 16.38 -10.16
CA SER A 360 17.96 15.34 -9.63
C SER A 360 18.62 15.69 -8.31
N LEU A 361 18.22 16.80 -7.68
CA LEU A 361 18.74 17.20 -6.36
C LEU A 361 17.74 18.03 -5.55
N ALA A 362 17.80 17.88 -4.22
CA ALA A 362 17.11 18.68 -3.22
C ALA A 362 18.13 19.26 -2.22
N ASN A 363 18.14 20.57 -2.02
CA ASN A 363 19.04 21.22 -1.07
C ASN A 363 18.55 21.08 0.38
N GLY A 364 19.49 21.04 1.32
CA GLY A 364 19.23 21.12 2.74
C GLY A 364 18.92 19.81 3.45
N ILE A 365 18.56 18.74 2.74
CA ILE A 365 18.08 17.47 3.31
C ILE A 365 19.12 16.34 3.32
N ASN A 366 20.41 16.69 3.35
CA ASN A 366 21.55 15.76 3.47
C ASN A 366 22.64 16.38 4.33
N GLY A 367 22.45 16.41 5.64
CA GLY A 367 23.35 17.08 6.58
C GLY A 367 23.51 18.57 6.29
N GLY A 368 22.43 19.26 5.90
CA GLY A 368 22.44 20.62 5.43
C GLY A 368 23.05 20.82 4.03
N SER A 369 23.35 19.74 3.31
CA SER A 369 23.83 19.73 1.93
C SER A 369 22.74 19.22 0.98
N ALA A 370 23.02 19.23 -0.33
CA ALA A 370 22.10 18.70 -1.31
C ALA A 370 22.07 17.15 -1.28
N LEU A 371 20.86 16.57 -1.23
CA LEU A 371 20.61 15.20 -1.63
C LEU A 371 20.56 15.14 -3.15
N THR A 372 21.26 14.20 -3.76
CA THR A 372 21.24 13.98 -5.21
C THR A 372 20.84 12.57 -5.56
N THR A 373 20.46 12.35 -6.80
CA THR A 373 20.18 10.99 -7.32
C THR A 373 21.36 10.05 -7.13
N ASN A 374 22.62 10.54 -7.28
CA ASN A 374 23.81 9.73 -7.01
C ASN A 374 23.89 9.28 -5.54
N HIS A 375 23.52 10.15 -4.58
CA HIS A 375 23.50 9.74 -3.18
C HIS A 375 22.51 8.60 -2.94
N ILE A 376 21.36 8.60 -3.64
CA ILE A 376 20.37 7.54 -3.54
C ILE A 376 20.88 6.25 -4.19
N ALA A 377 21.53 6.36 -5.36
CA ALA A 377 22.12 5.22 -6.07
C ALA A 377 23.27 4.56 -5.28
N ASP A 378 24.12 5.36 -4.64
CA ASP A 378 25.28 4.91 -3.86
C ASP A 378 24.93 4.52 -2.41
N GLY A 379 23.73 4.87 -1.92
CA GLY A 379 23.32 4.71 -0.53
C GLY A 379 22.11 3.78 -0.36
N PHE A 380 21.51 3.83 0.84
CA PHE A 380 20.35 2.99 1.16
C PHE A 380 19.31 3.77 1.93
N ASN A 381 18.14 4.03 1.31
CA ASN A 381 17.01 4.69 1.96
C ASN A 381 16.16 3.67 2.69
N GLU A 382 16.09 3.77 4.03
CA GLU A 382 15.33 2.86 4.89
C GLU A 382 13.84 3.23 5.01
N SER A 383 13.37 4.33 4.41
CA SER A 383 11.94 4.69 4.44
C SER A 383 11.11 3.85 3.46
N THR A 384 9.95 3.36 3.90
CA THR A 384 9.05 2.58 3.04
C THR A 384 8.20 3.47 2.13
N PHE A 385 7.61 4.53 2.68
CA PHE A 385 6.85 5.53 1.94
C PHE A 385 7.50 6.89 2.09
N THR A 386 7.57 7.67 1.03
CA THR A 386 8.13 9.01 1.10
C THR A 386 7.30 10.04 0.34
N MET A 387 7.30 11.26 0.82
CA MET A 387 6.86 12.44 0.09
C MET A 387 8.08 13.34 -0.09
N LEU A 388 8.39 13.69 -1.33
CA LEU A 388 9.47 14.63 -1.64
C LEU A 388 8.91 15.89 -2.27
N TYR A 389 9.33 17.02 -1.75
CA TYR A 389 8.97 18.32 -2.31
C TYR A 389 10.22 19.06 -2.78
N GLY A 390 10.17 19.60 -4.00
CA GLY A 390 11.21 20.42 -4.62
C GLY A 390 10.79 20.93 -5.99
N ASN A 391 11.47 21.95 -6.48
CA ASN A 391 11.00 22.78 -7.58
C ASN A 391 10.58 22.02 -8.83
N ASN A 392 11.44 21.18 -9.38
CA ASN A 392 11.21 20.49 -10.66
C ASN A 392 10.97 18.98 -10.52
N PHE A 393 10.76 18.47 -9.30
CA PHE A 393 10.66 17.01 -9.09
C PHE A 393 9.49 16.38 -9.84
N GLY A 394 8.35 17.07 -9.91
CA GLY A 394 7.15 16.57 -10.58
C GLY A 394 7.25 16.52 -12.11
N ASP A 395 8.29 17.15 -12.71
CA ASP A 395 8.67 16.88 -14.09
C ASP A 395 9.49 15.57 -14.11
N TRP A 396 8.85 14.51 -13.59
CA TRP A 396 9.50 13.27 -13.20
C TRP A 396 10.06 12.46 -14.38
N ASP A 397 9.62 12.72 -15.60
CA ASP A 397 10.12 12.06 -16.82
C ASP A 397 11.42 12.71 -17.34
N THR A 398 12.31 13.11 -16.44
CA THR A 398 13.63 13.62 -16.75
C THR A 398 14.71 12.59 -16.39
N PRO A 399 15.87 12.57 -17.10
CA PRO A 399 16.98 11.70 -16.74
C PRO A 399 17.41 11.90 -15.28
N ASN A 400 17.64 10.80 -14.56
CA ASN A 400 18.05 10.80 -13.16
C ASN A 400 17.13 11.61 -12.23
N ASN A 401 15.82 11.57 -12.49
CA ASN A 401 14.83 12.26 -11.65
C ASN A 401 14.84 11.71 -10.22
N LEU A 402 14.78 12.61 -9.23
CA LEU A 402 14.91 12.26 -7.81
C LEU A 402 13.72 11.43 -7.30
N LEU A 403 12.48 11.68 -7.79
CA LEU A 403 11.31 10.90 -7.36
C LEU A 403 11.42 9.43 -7.80
N ARG A 404 11.79 9.19 -9.07
CA ARG A 404 11.97 7.83 -9.59
C ARG A 404 13.16 7.12 -8.93
N ALA A 405 14.26 7.85 -8.72
CA ALA A 405 15.42 7.32 -8.01
C ALA A 405 15.06 6.90 -6.56
N SER A 406 14.18 7.64 -5.88
CA SER A 406 13.79 7.33 -4.50
C SER A 406 13.15 5.95 -4.37
N ILE A 407 12.33 5.53 -5.35
CA ILE A 407 11.72 4.20 -5.34
C ILE A 407 12.59 3.12 -6.01
N ALA A 408 13.61 3.51 -6.78
CA ALA A 408 14.57 2.57 -7.36
C ALA A 408 15.54 2.04 -6.28
N GLY A 409 16.03 2.92 -5.39
CA GLY A 409 16.97 2.56 -4.33
C GLY A 409 16.32 2.13 -3.01
N GLY A 410 17.11 1.52 -2.13
CA GLY A 410 16.76 1.20 -0.77
C GLY A 410 15.45 0.40 -0.60
N ARG A 411 14.70 0.70 0.46
CA ARG A 411 13.43 0.06 0.81
C ARG A 411 12.18 0.82 0.36
N THR A 412 12.35 2.00 -0.24
CA THR A 412 11.21 2.85 -0.61
C THR A 412 10.34 2.19 -1.69
N LEU A 413 9.06 2.09 -1.40
CA LEU A 413 8.05 1.44 -2.26
C LEU A 413 7.09 2.44 -2.90
N ALA A 414 6.99 3.66 -2.35
CA ALA A 414 6.20 4.71 -2.97
C ALA A 414 6.78 6.09 -2.68
N CYS A 415 6.72 6.94 -3.70
CA CYS A 415 7.11 8.34 -3.60
C CYS A 415 6.02 9.22 -4.19
N ALA A 416 5.63 10.27 -3.46
CA ALA A 416 4.61 11.18 -3.89
C ALA A 416 5.13 12.62 -4.00
N TRP A 417 4.64 13.33 -5.02
CA TRP A 417 4.93 14.74 -5.25
C TRP A 417 3.71 15.50 -5.76
N VAL A 418 3.54 16.68 -5.23
CA VAL A 418 2.64 17.71 -5.76
C VAL A 418 3.29 19.05 -5.54
N GLY A 419 3.09 20.00 -6.43
CA GLY A 419 3.78 21.30 -6.43
C GLY A 419 3.76 22.04 -5.10
N ARG A 420 2.68 21.88 -4.34
CA ARG A 420 2.59 22.25 -2.92
C ARG A 420 1.99 21.05 -2.19
N PRO A 421 2.64 20.47 -1.18
CA PRO A 421 2.18 19.25 -0.55
C PRO A 421 0.76 19.36 0.00
N ASN A 422 -0.14 18.55 -0.51
CA ASN A 422 -1.53 18.47 -0.07
C ASN A 422 -2.11 17.07 -0.26
N PHE A 423 -1.47 16.09 0.37
CA PHE A 423 -1.90 14.69 0.32
C PHE A 423 -2.80 14.34 1.50
N HIS A 424 -3.78 13.47 1.23
CA HIS A 424 -4.77 12.97 2.19
C HIS A 424 -4.60 11.45 2.33
N TYR A 425 -3.56 11.04 3.05
CA TYR A 425 -3.23 9.63 3.27
C TYR A 425 -3.83 9.03 4.55
N GLN A 426 -4.62 9.78 5.31
CA GLN A 426 -5.20 9.36 6.60
C GLN A 426 -5.95 8.01 6.55
N HIS A 427 -6.44 7.59 5.38
CA HIS A 427 -7.14 6.31 5.21
C HIS A 427 -6.23 5.10 5.34
N MET A 428 -4.92 5.25 5.05
CA MET A 428 -3.95 4.18 5.12
C MET A 428 -3.75 3.64 6.54
N ALA A 429 -4.01 4.48 7.56
CA ALA A 429 -3.90 4.09 8.96
C ALA A 429 -4.80 2.88 9.33
N LEU A 430 -5.96 2.75 8.69
CA LEU A 430 -6.89 1.64 8.88
C LEU A 430 -6.90 0.66 7.70
N GLY A 431 -5.77 0.51 7.02
CA GLY A 431 -5.52 -0.56 6.06
C GLY A 431 -5.94 -0.28 4.61
N GLU A 432 -6.27 0.99 4.26
CA GLU A 432 -6.43 1.34 2.84
C GLU A 432 -5.10 1.29 2.10
N ASN A 433 -5.18 1.04 0.78
CA ASN A 433 -4.02 1.11 -0.10
C ASN A 433 -3.65 2.57 -0.44
N ILE A 434 -2.41 2.77 -0.86
CA ILE A 434 -1.91 4.11 -1.21
C ILE A 434 -2.61 4.68 -2.45
N GLY A 435 -3.02 3.84 -3.41
CA GLY A 435 -3.73 4.25 -4.61
C GLY A 435 -5.07 4.92 -4.32
N TYR A 436 -5.85 4.39 -3.35
CA TYR A 436 -7.08 5.03 -2.89
C TYR A 436 -6.80 6.42 -2.28
N SER A 437 -5.83 6.50 -1.40
CA SER A 437 -5.49 7.77 -0.75
C SER A 437 -4.89 8.79 -1.73
N ALA A 438 -4.15 8.32 -2.75
CA ALA A 438 -3.68 9.15 -3.85
C ALA A 438 -4.86 9.69 -4.68
N GLN A 439 -5.82 8.84 -5.04
CA GLN A 439 -7.05 9.24 -5.75
C GLN A 439 -7.81 10.33 -4.98
N VAL A 440 -8.02 10.15 -3.67
CA VAL A 440 -8.64 11.15 -2.79
C VAL A 440 -7.86 12.47 -2.81
N SER A 441 -6.54 12.41 -2.81
CA SER A 441 -5.68 13.60 -2.86
C SER A 441 -5.71 14.32 -4.20
N GLN A 442 -5.88 13.57 -5.28
CA GLN A 442 -5.94 14.07 -6.65
C GLN A 442 -7.31 14.66 -6.98
N ASP A 443 -8.38 14.10 -6.40
CA ASP A 443 -9.77 14.45 -6.68
C ASP A 443 -10.39 15.22 -5.49
N LEU A 444 -9.85 16.37 -5.17
CA LEU A 444 -10.18 17.10 -3.93
C LEU A 444 -11.58 17.71 -3.88
N TYR A 445 -12.26 17.93 -4.98
CA TYR A 445 -13.63 18.46 -5.12
C TYR A 445 -14.20 19.20 -3.91
N SER A 446 -13.46 20.17 -3.37
CA SER A 446 -13.85 20.96 -2.20
C SER A 446 -14.10 20.21 -0.87
N ASP A 447 -13.94 18.89 -0.83
CA ASP A 447 -14.13 18.10 0.39
C ASP A 447 -13.00 18.31 1.40
N TYR A 448 -11.80 18.61 0.90
CA TYR A 448 -10.66 18.86 1.74
C TYR A 448 -10.16 20.30 1.59
N PHE A 449 -9.78 20.89 2.71
CA PHE A 449 -9.32 22.27 2.73
C PHE A 449 -7.94 22.39 2.08
N SER A 450 -7.83 23.30 1.12
CA SER A 450 -6.56 23.66 0.49
C SER A 450 -6.01 24.94 1.06
N LEU A 451 -4.71 24.99 1.33
CA LEU A 451 -4.05 26.18 1.80
C LEU A 451 -4.06 27.25 0.70
N THR A 452 -4.57 28.44 1.03
CA THR A 452 -4.43 29.62 0.18
C THR A 452 -3.22 30.42 0.68
N ILE A 453 -2.12 30.41 -0.07
CA ILE A 453 -0.91 31.14 0.28
C ILE A 453 -1.01 32.58 -0.19
N GLY A 454 -0.37 33.51 0.54
CA GLY A 454 -0.46 34.93 0.40
C GLY A 454 -0.53 35.46 -1.04
N GLY A 455 -1.68 36.04 -1.42
CA GLY A 455 -1.96 36.52 -2.75
C GLY A 455 -3.12 35.84 -3.48
N GLY A 456 -3.75 34.84 -2.88
CA GLY A 456 -4.98 34.21 -3.40
C GLY A 456 -4.77 33.10 -4.43
N ALA A 457 -3.56 32.61 -4.62
CA ALA A 457 -3.32 31.44 -5.43
C ALA A 457 -3.74 30.17 -4.69
N VAL A 458 -4.79 29.55 -5.15
CA VAL A 458 -5.14 28.18 -4.75
C VAL A 458 -4.13 27.25 -5.39
N ILE A 459 -3.46 26.47 -4.56
CA ILE A 459 -2.38 25.64 -5.03
C ILE A 459 -2.88 24.21 -5.06
N THR A 460 -3.02 23.69 -6.26
CA THR A 460 -2.90 22.29 -6.65
C THR A 460 -4.01 21.30 -6.29
N TYR A 461 -5.19 21.68 -5.84
CA TYR A 461 -6.28 20.74 -5.94
C TYR A 461 -6.73 20.64 -7.40
N GLU A 462 -7.08 19.44 -7.85
CA GLU A 462 -7.47 19.12 -9.22
C GLU A 462 -6.38 19.42 -10.29
N GLY A 463 -5.13 19.67 -9.86
CA GLY A 463 -4.03 19.86 -10.80
C GLY A 463 -3.61 18.54 -11.47
N VAL A 464 -3.42 18.57 -12.79
CA VAL A 464 -3.08 17.37 -13.60
C VAL A 464 -1.70 16.77 -13.29
N HIS A 465 -0.84 17.49 -12.55
CA HIS A 465 0.57 17.17 -12.30
C HIS A 465 0.84 16.44 -10.97
N VAL A 466 -0.18 16.05 -10.23
CA VAL A 466 0.00 15.29 -8.98
C VAL A 466 0.58 13.91 -9.30
N ALA A 467 1.78 13.63 -8.81
CA ALA A 467 2.48 12.39 -9.08
C ALA A 467 2.45 11.43 -7.90
N GLN A 468 2.02 10.20 -8.16
CA GLN A 468 2.15 9.07 -7.27
C GLN A 468 2.97 8.00 -7.99
N LEU A 469 4.15 7.69 -7.47
CA LEU A 469 5.04 6.65 -7.99
C LEU A 469 5.09 5.48 -7.00
N GLY A 470 5.10 4.26 -7.53
CA GLY A 470 5.12 3.02 -6.76
C GLY A 470 3.96 2.09 -7.14
N ASP A 471 3.76 1.04 -6.37
CA ASP A 471 2.65 0.09 -6.53
C ASP A 471 1.40 0.65 -5.84
N PRO A 472 0.28 0.90 -6.56
CA PRO A 472 -0.94 1.49 -5.99
C PRO A 472 -1.64 0.59 -4.98
N THR A 473 -1.34 -0.69 -4.95
CA THR A 473 -2.02 -1.67 -4.08
C THR A 473 -1.43 -1.77 -2.69
N ILE A 474 -0.27 -1.16 -2.44
CA ILE A 474 0.46 -1.30 -1.17
C ILE A 474 -0.28 -0.60 -0.03
N ARG A 475 -0.40 -1.31 1.11
CA ARG A 475 -0.93 -0.83 2.40
C ARG A 475 0.22 -0.53 3.37
N MET A 476 -0.04 0.18 4.45
CA MET A 476 0.98 0.46 5.48
C MET A 476 1.40 -0.79 6.27
N TYR A 477 0.50 -1.73 6.46
CA TYR A 477 0.70 -2.85 7.37
C TYR A 477 0.34 -4.17 6.71
N TYR A 478 1.18 -5.17 6.93
CA TYR A 478 0.96 -6.55 6.52
C TYR A 478 1.20 -7.51 7.67
N VAL A 479 0.67 -8.72 7.54
CA VAL A 479 0.87 -9.86 8.45
C VAL A 479 1.45 -11.00 7.63
N ALA A 480 2.35 -11.78 8.18
CA ALA A 480 2.90 -12.94 7.48
C ALA A 480 1.78 -13.93 7.12
N PRO A 481 1.68 -14.39 5.86
CA PRO A 481 0.61 -15.28 5.43
C PRO A 481 0.67 -16.64 6.13
N PRO A 482 -0.44 -17.40 6.12
CA PRO A 482 -0.42 -18.79 6.55
C PRO A 482 0.49 -19.64 5.66
N GLY A 483 0.86 -20.82 6.14
CA GLY A 483 1.54 -21.81 5.33
C GLY A 483 0.63 -22.39 4.23
N VAL A 484 1.09 -23.49 3.62
CA VAL A 484 0.34 -24.17 2.54
C VAL A 484 -1.07 -24.51 3.00
N VAL A 485 -2.06 -24.23 2.14
CA VAL A 485 -3.48 -24.55 2.34
C VAL A 485 -3.84 -25.80 1.56
N ALA A 486 -4.66 -26.66 2.13
CA ALA A 486 -5.24 -27.81 1.48
C ALA A 486 -6.74 -27.86 1.75
N ALA A 487 -7.55 -28.22 0.75
CA ALA A 487 -8.98 -28.39 0.86
C ALA A 487 -9.40 -29.77 0.33
N ALA A 488 -10.32 -30.45 1.02
CA ALA A 488 -10.85 -31.74 0.64
C ALA A 488 -12.34 -31.85 0.93
N THR A 489 -13.10 -32.46 0.02
CA THR A 489 -14.52 -32.77 0.26
C THR A 489 -14.65 -33.98 1.16
N GLU A 490 -15.41 -33.83 2.26
CA GLU A 490 -15.80 -34.91 3.17
C GLU A 490 -17.33 -34.97 3.29
N ALA A 491 -17.92 -35.98 2.69
CA ALA A 491 -19.37 -36.13 2.60
C ALA A 491 -20.05 -34.87 2.01
N GLU A 492 -20.79 -34.12 2.83
CA GLU A 492 -21.51 -32.90 2.42
C GLU A 492 -20.78 -31.61 2.82
N ASN A 493 -19.52 -31.70 3.26
CA ASN A 493 -18.74 -30.56 3.76
C ASN A 493 -17.39 -30.48 3.04
N THR A 494 -16.73 -29.34 3.18
CA THR A 494 -15.33 -29.20 2.78
C THR A 494 -14.45 -28.95 4.00
N MET A 495 -13.43 -29.78 4.20
CA MET A 495 -12.40 -29.58 5.21
C MET A 495 -11.25 -28.79 4.61
N ILE A 496 -10.86 -27.71 5.27
CA ILE A 496 -9.75 -26.84 4.91
C ILE A 496 -8.70 -26.92 6.03
N ASN A 497 -7.43 -27.17 5.68
CA ASN A 497 -6.31 -27.21 6.60
C ASN A 497 -5.18 -26.32 6.08
N TRP A 498 -4.40 -25.73 6.99
CA TRP A 498 -3.27 -24.88 6.61
C TRP A 498 -2.11 -24.93 7.60
N GLY A 499 -0.93 -24.52 7.14
CA GLY A 499 0.20 -24.28 8.03
C GLY A 499 0.00 -22.97 8.80
N ALA A 500 0.47 -22.89 10.03
CA ALA A 500 0.42 -21.66 10.81
C ALA A 500 1.24 -20.54 10.12
N SER A 501 0.82 -19.28 10.33
CA SER A 501 1.62 -18.10 10.00
C SER A 501 2.95 -18.12 10.77
N THR A 502 3.99 -17.53 10.19
CA THR A 502 5.27 -17.32 10.87
C THR A 502 5.24 -16.15 11.87
N ASP A 503 4.26 -15.24 11.80
CA ASP A 503 4.02 -14.24 12.84
C ASP A 503 3.39 -14.93 14.06
N PRO A 504 4.11 -15.00 15.22
CA PRO A 504 3.60 -15.69 16.41
C PRO A 504 2.49 -14.91 17.13
N PHE A 505 2.17 -13.69 16.67
CA PHE A 505 1.21 -12.78 17.31
C PHE A 505 -0.06 -12.59 16.51
N VAL A 506 -0.37 -13.52 15.59
CA VAL A 506 -1.67 -13.50 14.90
C VAL A 506 -2.79 -13.87 15.87
N ASP A 507 -3.94 -13.21 15.74
CA ASP A 507 -5.14 -13.53 16.52
C ASP A 507 -5.82 -14.81 16.00
N GLY A 508 -5.54 -15.16 14.73
CA GLY A 508 -6.05 -16.36 14.07
C GLY A 508 -6.15 -16.20 12.56
N TYR A 509 -7.21 -16.77 11.99
CA TYR A 509 -7.37 -16.86 10.54
C TYR A 509 -8.79 -16.56 10.09
N ASN A 510 -8.91 -15.96 8.91
CA ASN A 510 -10.14 -15.89 8.14
C ASN A 510 -10.07 -16.82 6.93
N VAL A 511 -11.16 -17.50 6.67
CA VAL A 511 -11.34 -18.38 5.51
C VAL A 511 -12.36 -17.77 4.56
N TYR A 512 -11.99 -17.69 3.31
CA TYR A 512 -12.84 -17.18 2.24
C TYR A 512 -13.06 -18.28 1.21
N ARG A 513 -14.24 -18.26 0.57
CA ARG A 513 -14.61 -19.19 -0.50
C ARG A 513 -15.12 -18.40 -1.71
N ARG A 514 -14.84 -18.88 -2.91
CA ARG A 514 -15.46 -18.41 -4.14
C ARG A 514 -15.61 -19.51 -5.18
N VAL A 515 -16.55 -19.35 -6.10
CA VAL A 515 -16.57 -20.04 -7.40
C VAL A 515 -15.68 -19.29 -8.38
N GLU A 516 -15.26 -19.96 -9.47
CA GLU A 516 -14.48 -19.32 -10.52
C GLU A 516 -15.19 -18.05 -11.04
N GLY A 517 -14.45 -16.94 -11.14
CA GLY A 517 -14.98 -15.64 -11.54
C GLY A 517 -15.89 -14.93 -10.54
N GLY A 518 -16.19 -15.57 -9.39
CA GLY A 518 -17.03 -14.99 -8.35
C GLY A 518 -16.27 -14.14 -7.34
N LEU A 519 -17.01 -13.49 -6.46
CA LEU A 519 -16.46 -12.73 -5.33
C LEU A 519 -16.11 -13.65 -4.16
N TRP A 520 -15.12 -13.24 -3.36
CA TRP A 520 -14.78 -13.90 -2.12
C TRP A 520 -15.88 -13.70 -1.07
N ALA A 521 -16.38 -14.78 -0.53
CA ALA A 521 -17.32 -14.80 0.59
C ALA A 521 -16.62 -15.37 1.83
N LYS A 522 -16.68 -14.66 2.95
CA LYS A 522 -16.13 -15.13 4.23
C LYS A 522 -16.93 -16.34 4.72
N VAL A 523 -16.23 -17.39 5.13
CA VAL A 523 -16.82 -18.66 5.59
C VAL A 523 -17.07 -18.65 7.10
N ASN A 524 -16.14 -18.07 7.87
CA ASN A 524 -16.22 -18.00 9.33
C ASN A 524 -16.78 -16.65 9.81
N ASP A 525 -17.66 -16.67 10.81
CA ASP A 525 -18.17 -15.47 11.46
C ASP A 525 -17.13 -14.87 12.44
N GLU A 526 -16.48 -15.73 13.22
CA GLU A 526 -15.45 -15.35 14.19
C GLU A 526 -14.06 -15.82 13.71
N ILE A 527 -13.00 -15.16 14.19
CA ILE A 527 -11.60 -15.51 13.87
C ILE A 527 -11.31 -16.94 14.35
N ILE A 528 -10.77 -17.77 13.48
CA ILE A 528 -10.41 -19.16 13.76
C ILE A 528 -9.01 -19.22 14.37
N THR A 529 -8.87 -19.77 15.57
CA THR A 529 -7.58 -19.89 16.27
C THR A 529 -6.82 -21.17 15.94
N GLU A 530 -7.52 -22.17 15.44
CA GLU A 530 -6.94 -23.42 14.93
C GLU A 530 -6.42 -23.25 13.50
N THR A 531 -5.69 -24.26 13.01
CA THR A 531 -5.19 -24.31 11.63
C THR A 531 -6.05 -25.20 10.72
N SER A 532 -7.34 -25.30 11.04
CA SER A 532 -8.32 -26.04 10.25
C SER A 532 -9.72 -25.46 10.40
N CYS A 533 -10.53 -25.65 9.37
CA CYS A 533 -11.93 -25.23 9.34
C CYS A 533 -12.74 -26.24 8.50
N THR A 534 -13.99 -26.46 8.89
CA THR A 534 -14.94 -27.23 8.07
C THR A 534 -16.01 -26.28 7.56
N ASP A 535 -16.08 -26.10 6.24
CA ASP A 535 -17.17 -25.38 5.60
C ASP A 535 -18.38 -26.29 5.42
N VAL A 536 -19.41 -26.03 6.20
CA VAL A 536 -20.71 -26.73 6.17
C VAL A 536 -21.75 -25.99 5.33
N SER A 537 -21.38 -24.86 4.73
CA SER A 537 -22.26 -23.93 4.03
C SER A 537 -22.08 -23.94 2.51
N VAL A 538 -21.41 -24.97 1.95
CA VAL A 538 -21.20 -25.05 0.49
C VAL A 538 -22.55 -25.16 -0.21
N PRO A 539 -22.94 -24.19 -1.09
CA PRO A 539 -24.32 -24.07 -1.53
C PRO A 539 -24.76 -25.16 -2.54
N GLU A 540 -23.87 -25.61 -3.39
CA GLU A 540 -24.16 -26.58 -4.47
C GLU A 540 -22.90 -27.30 -4.95
N ALA A 541 -23.06 -28.33 -5.78
CA ALA A 541 -21.93 -29.00 -6.42
C ALA A 541 -21.20 -28.05 -7.37
N GLY A 542 -19.87 -28.06 -7.34
CA GLY A 542 -19.05 -27.19 -8.18
C GLY A 542 -17.59 -27.15 -7.76
N VAL A 543 -16.80 -26.37 -8.48
CA VAL A 543 -15.40 -26.12 -8.15
C VAL A 543 -15.31 -24.84 -7.32
N TYR A 544 -14.72 -24.97 -6.13
CA TYR A 544 -14.53 -23.86 -5.19
C TYR A 544 -13.05 -23.65 -4.89
N THR A 545 -12.65 -22.39 -4.84
CA THR A 545 -11.36 -21.99 -4.32
C THR A 545 -11.56 -21.44 -2.91
N TYR A 546 -10.78 -21.97 -1.96
CA TYR A 546 -10.70 -21.48 -0.59
C TYR A 546 -9.41 -20.70 -0.41
N MET A 547 -9.49 -19.55 0.21
CA MET A 547 -8.35 -18.71 0.58
C MET A 547 -8.34 -18.52 2.08
N VAL A 548 -7.18 -18.73 2.69
CA VAL A 548 -6.95 -18.51 4.12
C VAL A 548 -6.02 -17.31 4.29
N LYS A 549 -6.40 -16.38 5.17
CA LYS A 549 -5.60 -15.21 5.55
C LYS A 549 -5.34 -15.24 7.06
N ALA A 550 -4.12 -14.95 7.47
CA ALA A 550 -3.80 -14.69 8.88
C ALA A 550 -4.33 -13.32 9.27
N VAL A 551 -4.82 -13.19 10.49
CA VAL A 551 -5.48 -11.98 11.00
C VAL A 551 -4.79 -11.52 12.27
N LYS A 552 -4.58 -10.19 12.38
CA LYS A 552 -4.03 -9.56 13.57
C LYS A 552 -4.71 -8.21 13.81
N LEU A 553 -5.19 -7.97 15.01
CA LEU A 553 -5.69 -6.65 15.39
C LEU A 553 -4.51 -5.66 15.42
N LYS A 554 -4.58 -4.65 14.56
CA LYS A 554 -3.65 -3.53 14.56
C LYS A 554 -4.29 -2.34 15.24
N GLU A 555 -3.65 -1.85 16.29
CA GLU A 555 -3.97 -0.60 16.95
C GLU A 555 -2.95 0.46 16.56
N ASN A 556 -3.40 1.69 16.35
CA ASN A 556 -2.57 2.85 16.06
C ASN A 556 -3.28 4.16 16.47
N ALA A 557 -2.70 5.31 16.13
CA ALA A 557 -3.24 6.62 16.49
C ALA A 557 -4.54 7.01 15.73
N SER A 558 -5.05 6.15 14.85
CA SER A 558 -6.35 6.31 14.17
C SER A 558 -7.43 5.36 14.69
N GLY A 559 -7.09 4.44 15.60
CA GLY A 559 -8.01 3.44 16.15
C GLY A 559 -7.53 2.02 15.94
N SER A 560 -8.45 1.10 15.59
CA SER A 560 -8.13 -0.31 15.42
C SER A 560 -8.79 -0.94 14.20
N PHE A 561 -8.11 -1.90 13.60
CA PHE A 561 -8.63 -2.70 12.50
C PHE A 561 -8.02 -4.10 12.48
N TYR A 562 -8.80 -5.06 11.99
CA TYR A 562 -8.29 -6.40 11.72
C TYR A 562 -7.47 -6.39 10.42
N ASN A 563 -6.16 -6.37 10.58
CA ASN A 563 -5.22 -6.45 9.47
C ASN A 563 -5.11 -7.90 9.01
N GLU A 564 -5.24 -8.13 7.71
CA GLU A 564 -5.14 -9.45 7.09
C GLU A 564 -3.89 -9.57 6.24
N SER A 565 -3.31 -10.77 6.27
CA SER A 565 -2.21 -11.14 5.38
C SER A 565 -2.67 -11.27 3.93
N HIS A 566 -1.71 -11.40 3.02
CA HIS A 566 -1.96 -12.07 1.74
C HIS A 566 -2.48 -13.47 1.97
N GLY A 567 -3.37 -13.94 1.08
CA GLY A 567 -3.96 -15.26 1.21
C GLY A 567 -3.05 -16.38 0.74
N ARG A 568 -3.36 -17.60 1.16
CA ARG A 568 -2.92 -18.83 0.52
C ARG A 568 -4.15 -19.62 0.15
N GLU A 569 -4.14 -20.29 -0.98
CA GLU A 569 -5.34 -20.90 -1.53
C GLU A 569 -5.22 -22.40 -1.83
N ALA A 570 -6.38 -23.05 -1.90
CA ALA A 570 -6.55 -24.39 -2.43
C ALA A 570 -7.89 -24.50 -3.15
N THR A 571 -7.90 -25.21 -4.27
CA THR A 571 -9.11 -25.48 -5.05
C THR A 571 -9.58 -26.91 -4.82
N VAL A 572 -10.88 -27.10 -4.68
CA VAL A 572 -11.51 -28.39 -4.47
C VAL A 572 -12.79 -28.50 -5.29
N GLU A 573 -13.07 -29.69 -5.80
CA GLU A 573 -14.35 -30.01 -6.40
C GLU A 573 -15.29 -30.56 -5.32
N PHE A 574 -16.43 -29.91 -5.15
CA PHE A 574 -17.47 -30.31 -4.19
C PHE A 574 -18.61 -30.99 -4.93
N PHE A 575 -18.96 -32.18 -4.48
CA PHE A 575 -20.07 -32.96 -5.03
C PHE A 575 -21.20 -33.07 -4.01
N SER A 576 -22.40 -32.61 -4.36
CA SER A 576 -23.59 -32.84 -3.55
C SER A 576 -24.16 -34.22 -3.89
N GLY A 577 -23.88 -35.23 -3.07
CA GLY A 577 -24.40 -36.58 -3.24
C GLY A 577 -23.44 -37.66 -2.70
N VAL A 578 -23.89 -38.91 -2.68
CA VAL A 578 -23.02 -40.05 -2.35
C VAL A 578 -21.97 -40.17 -3.45
N VAL A 579 -20.80 -39.62 -3.21
CA VAL A 579 -19.66 -39.81 -4.11
C VAL A 579 -19.15 -41.22 -3.90
N GLU A 580 -19.23 -42.03 -4.95
CA GLU A 580 -18.38 -43.21 -5.04
C GLU A 580 -16.94 -42.66 -4.95
N GLN A 581 -16.23 -42.99 -3.89
CA GLN A 581 -14.92 -42.43 -3.58
C GLN A 581 -14.01 -42.55 -4.78
N ALA A 582 -13.67 -41.46 -5.44
CA ALA A 582 -12.79 -41.48 -6.59
C ALA A 582 -11.44 -42.08 -6.15
N PRO A 583 -10.83 -42.95 -6.96
CA PRO A 583 -9.58 -43.58 -6.59
C PRO A 583 -8.54 -42.51 -6.28
N VAL A 584 -7.85 -42.66 -5.15
CA VAL A 584 -6.79 -41.73 -4.75
C VAL A 584 -5.75 -41.66 -5.87
N THR A 585 -5.59 -40.49 -6.46
CA THR A 585 -4.50 -40.22 -7.40
C THR A 585 -3.39 -39.48 -6.68
N PHE A 586 -2.15 -39.87 -6.96
CA PHE A 586 -1.00 -39.20 -6.37
C PHE A 586 0.16 -39.13 -7.38
N ASN A 587 1.07 -38.22 -7.15
CA ASN A 587 2.27 -38.02 -7.95
C ASN A 587 3.47 -37.79 -7.03
N VAL A 588 4.59 -38.43 -7.34
CA VAL A 588 5.86 -38.28 -6.62
C VAL A 588 6.88 -37.70 -7.58
N TYR A 589 7.31 -36.46 -7.34
CA TYR A 589 8.22 -35.79 -8.26
C TYR A 589 9.23 -34.90 -7.51
N PRO A 590 10.49 -34.84 -7.95
CA PRO A 590 11.08 -35.72 -8.96
C PRO A 590 11.29 -37.15 -8.42
N ASN A 591 11.06 -38.14 -9.27
CA ASN A 591 11.44 -39.53 -9.01
C ASN A 591 12.06 -40.11 -10.29
N PRO A 592 13.39 -40.33 -10.38
CA PRO A 592 14.41 -40.31 -9.29
C PRO A 592 14.67 -38.91 -8.68
N SER A 593 15.04 -38.91 -7.40
CA SER A 593 15.33 -37.69 -6.61
C SER A 593 16.75 -37.69 -6.03
N SER A 594 17.37 -36.50 -5.91
CA SER A 594 18.74 -36.32 -5.39
C SER A 594 18.85 -35.46 -4.12
N GLY A 595 17.76 -35.06 -3.49
CA GLY A 595 17.81 -34.21 -2.30
C GLY A 595 16.47 -34.11 -1.61
N SER A 596 15.44 -33.67 -2.31
CA SER A 596 14.06 -33.69 -1.86
C SER A 596 13.13 -34.13 -2.99
N PHE A 597 11.93 -34.54 -2.65
CA PHE A 597 10.84 -34.81 -3.58
C PHE A 597 9.53 -34.32 -2.99
N GLN A 598 8.59 -34.02 -3.85
CA GLN A 598 7.22 -33.68 -3.46
C GLN A 598 6.30 -34.87 -3.71
N VAL A 599 5.37 -35.04 -2.80
CA VAL A 599 4.22 -35.92 -2.96
C VAL A 599 3.00 -35.04 -3.08
N ASN A 600 2.31 -35.09 -4.20
CA ASN A 600 1.02 -34.47 -4.42
C ASN A 600 -0.05 -35.56 -4.45
N SER A 601 -1.03 -35.51 -3.60
CA SER A 601 -2.14 -36.45 -3.52
C SER A 601 -3.46 -35.73 -3.78
N SER A 602 -4.41 -36.40 -4.37
CA SER A 602 -5.78 -35.90 -4.49
C SER A 602 -6.54 -35.83 -3.16
N GLN A 603 -5.95 -36.34 -2.08
CA GLN A 603 -6.54 -36.40 -0.74
C GLN A 603 -5.46 -36.23 0.33
N ILE A 604 -5.88 -35.94 1.57
CA ILE A 604 -4.97 -35.67 2.70
C ILE A 604 -4.12 -36.91 3.01
N ILE A 605 -2.81 -36.72 3.09
CA ILE A 605 -1.83 -37.74 3.48
C ILE A 605 -1.75 -37.75 5.01
N ASN A 606 -2.33 -38.75 5.64
CA ASN A 606 -2.36 -38.90 7.08
C ASN A 606 -1.01 -39.34 7.65
N ALA A 607 -0.33 -40.24 6.94
CA ALA A 607 1.02 -40.67 7.27
C ALA A 607 1.82 -40.94 6.01
N LEU A 608 3.14 -40.72 6.09
CA LEU A 608 4.10 -41.00 5.05
C LEU A 608 5.30 -41.71 5.66
N ARG A 609 5.69 -42.85 5.10
CA ARG A 609 6.81 -43.68 5.57
C ARG A 609 7.69 -44.06 4.39
N ILE A 610 8.99 -44.14 4.59
CA ILE A 610 9.94 -44.62 3.58
C ILE A 610 10.69 -45.81 4.18
N TYR A 611 10.70 -46.90 3.45
CA TYR A 611 11.40 -48.11 3.83
C TYR A 611 12.55 -48.37 2.87
N ALA A 612 13.69 -48.78 3.40
CA ALA A 612 14.79 -49.32 2.61
C ALA A 612 14.44 -50.71 2.03
N ALA A 613 15.22 -51.21 1.06
CA ALA A 613 14.97 -52.47 0.38
C ALA A 613 14.95 -53.69 1.31
N ASP A 614 15.55 -53.61 2.48
CA ASP A 614 15.56 -54.63 3.52
C ASP A 614 14.36 -54.52 4.49
N GLY A 615 13.44 -53.58 4.26
CA GLY A 615 12.26 -53.34 5.08
C GLY A 615 12.49 -52.44 6.28
N GLN A 616 13.69 -51.85 6.45
CA GLN A 616 13.96 -50.90 7.54
C GLN A 616 13.24 -49.57 7.28
N LEU A 617 12.49 -49.07 8.26
CA LEU A 617 11.92 -47.72 8.23
C LEU A 617 13.02 -46.69 8.34
N VAL A 618 13.18 -45.82 7.34
CA VAL A 618 14.24 -44.79 7.27
C VAL A 618 13.69 -43.35 7.37
N TYR A 619 12.38 -43.17 7.16
CA TYR A 619 11.70 -41.88 7.34
C TYR A 619 10.24 -42.08 7.71
N GLN A 620 9.69 -41.23 8.54
CA GLN A 620 8.27 -41.20 8.89
C GLN A 620 7.82 -39.75 9.18
N ALA A 621 6.62 -39.40 8.68
CA ALA A 621 5.94 -38.14 8.97
C ALA A 621 4.42 -38.36 9.03
N GLN A 622 3.70 -37.42 9.66
CA GLN A 622 2.23 -37.33 9.67
C GLN A 622 1.84 -35.91 9.20
N PRO A 623 1.93 -35.65 7.90
CA PRO A 623 1.86 -34.29 7.37
C PRO A 623 0.46 -33.67 7.45
N GLN A 624 -0.62 -34.44 7.39
CA GLN A 624 -2.01 -33.96 7.30
C GLN A 624 -2.22 -32.96 6.15
N LEU A 625 -1.57 -33.19 5.01
CA LEU A 625 -1.54 -32.30 3.85
C LEU A 625 -1.72 -33.11 2.57
N MET A 626 -2.24 -32.50 1.51
CA MET A 626 -2.31 -33.09 0.17
C MET A 626 -0.98 -32.98 -0.59
N GLN A 627 -0.15 -31.99 -0.22
CA GLN A 627 1.18 -31.80 -0.81
C GLN A 627 2.24 -31.81 0.29
N VAL A 628 3.25 -32.64 0.12
CA VAL A 628 4.32 -32.84 1.11
C VAL A 628 5.67 -32.79 0.44
N GLU A 629 6.55 -31.92 0.90
CA GLU A 629 7.95 -31.97 0.51
C GLU A 629 8.73 -32.84 1.52
N VAL A 630 9.45 -33.82 1.00
CA VAL A 630 10.24 -34.76 1.81
C VAL A 630 11.72 -34.58 1.49
N ASN A 631 12.48 -34.18 2.50
CA ASN A 631 13.94 -34.10 2.39
C ASN A 631 14.56 -35.50 2.63
N ILE A 632 15.28 -35.99 1.62
CA ILE A 632 15.94 -37.27 1.59
C ILE A 632 17.47 -37.15 1.46
N SER A 633 18.04 -35.99 1.69
CA SER A 633 19.48 -35.72 1.55
C SER A 633 20.38 -36.60 2.44
N THR A 634 19.81 -37.26 3.45
CA THR A 634 20.50 -38.18 4.35
C THR A 634 20.42 -39.65 3.89
N LEU A 635 19.61 -39.98 2.89
CA LEU A 635 19.48 -41.34 2.39
C LEU A 635 20.56 -41.64 1.36
N SER A 636 21.07 -42.87 1.38
CA SER A 636 22.02 -43.35 0.37
C SER A 636 21.33 -43.58 -0.97
N SER A 637 22.09 -43.44 -2.08
CA SER A 637 21.57 -43.79 -3.41
C SER A 637 21.06 -45.24 -3.42
N GLY A 638 19.82 -45.42 -3.89
CA GLY A 638 19.18 -46.74 -3.88
C GLY A 638 17.70 -46.71 -4.20
N VAL A 639 17.06 -47.86 -4.09
CA VAL A 639 15.62 -48.00 -4.26
C VAL A 639 14.96 -48.17 -2.90
N TYR A 640 13.93 -47.38 -2.67
CA TYR A 640 13.13 -47.33 -1.46
C TYR A 640 11.66 -47.58 -1.78
N MET A 641 10.87 -47.93 -0.78
CA MET A 641 9.42 -48.01 -0.87
C MET A 641 8.83 -46.87 -0.06
N LEU A 642 8.09 -46.01 -0.76
CA LEU A 642 7.27 -44.96 -0.15
C LEU A 642 5.89 -45.53 0.14
N GLU A 643 5.46 -45.47 1.37
CA GLU A 643 4.14 -45.86 1.87
C GLU A 643 3.41 -44.63 2.39
N MET A 644 2.16 -44.47 1.99
CA MET A 644 1.32 -43.33 2.37
C MET A 644 -0.04 -43.86 2.84
N ASP A 645 -0.48 -43.39 4.00
CA ASP A 645 -1.85 -43.61 4.45
C ASP A 645 -2.68 -42.37 4.04
N VAL A 646 -3.66 -42.63 3.19
CA VAL A 646 -4.56 -41.59 2.65
C VAL A 646 -5.98 -42.09 2.87
N ASN A 647 -6.77 -41.41 3.68
CA ASN A 647 -8.09 -41.88 4.13
C ASN A 647 -8.08 -43.33 4.56
N ASP A 648 -8.22 -44.13 5.10
CA ASP A 648 -8.18 -45.55 5.46
C ASP A 648 -7.53 -46.48 4.44
N GLU A 649 -6.90 -45.96 3.36
CA GLU A 649 -6.13 -46.71 2.38
C GLU A 649 -4.64 -46.50 2.55
N THR A 650 -3.86 -47.59 2.43
CA THR A 650 -2.40 -47.53 2.38
C THR A 650 -1.94 -47.73 0.92
N ILE A 651 -1.26 -46.74 0.39
CA ILE A 651 -0.73 -46.72 -0.98
C ILE A 651 0.77 -46.83 -0.94
N THR A 652 1.34 -47.62 -1.86
CA THR A 652 2.79 -47.78 -1.94
C THR A 652 3.32 -47.41 -3.33
N GLU A 653 4.47 -46.73 -3.36
CA GLU A 653 5.15 -46.31 -4.58
C GLU A 653 6.65 -46.54 -4.47
N ARG A 654 7.28 -46.78 -5.60
CA ARG A 654 8.74 -46.98 -5.69
C ARG A 654 9.44 -45.63 -5.76
N LEU A 655 10.28 -45.31 -4.78
CA LEU A 655 11.14 -44.12 -4.77
C LEU A 655 12.58 -44.50 -5.14
N VAL A 656 13.18 -43.77 -6.07
CA VAL A 656 14.58 -43.91 -6.47
C VAL A 656 15.38 -42.70 -6.00
N VAL A 657 16.38 -42.93 -5.14
CA VAL A 657 17.31 -41.89 -4.63
C VAL A 657 18.62 -41.99 -5.41
N GLN A 658 19.11 -40.85 -5.96
CA GLN A 658 20.35 -40.76 -6.75
C GLN A 658 21.47 -40.08 -5.95
#